data_fdedb0e994df14acab66bab1e171f835
#
_entry.id   fdedb0e994df14acab66bab1e171f835
#
_cell.length_a   1.000
_cell.length_b   1.000
_cell.length_c   1.000
_cell.angle_alpha   90.00
_cell.angle_beta   90.00
_cell.angle_gamma   90.00
#
_symmetry.space_group_name_H-M   'P 1'
#
loop_
_entity.id
_entity.type
_entity.pdbx_description
1 polymer ?
#
loop_
_entity_poly.entity_id
_entity_poly.type
_entity_poly.pdbx_seq_one_letter_code
_entity_poly.pdbx_strand_id
1 'polypeptide(L)'
;MIEAFLKRGKLVFILFFIVLIAGGYLFTQLPKRELPEFQANIVTISTVFPGADAKQVESDVTNKLESAISDINGVEKTSSVSAIGFSNIVLEIDDQADFQKVASQIKSETTNAASSFPDGVMESDVKDEFGNVPVGSYMIVASNSSDLAKSQKSLRALKEKVEDIKGVDGVVIKGFNDKQAILNLDSSKLEDNGLNVTDVTNAINQEFGTSPLGDVQADGEKVKLSIDAYDRLDQIKKIEIFSKTSRKPVTIGQLGRLKEVEKEKSDIVSYNGKPAYSFTVNIKPGLDIPKMYDKVSAVIEKEKELPNGVDWIDYYSQKSEVDAIFNDLIKEAIVAVIAVIVVTTLGLTIGGAFIVSLAIPLSITIGTIPLPFLQVDLNQISIIGFIIALGILVDDAIVVNDNILRQMKKYESPLKGTIAGVKEVAGSILTSTLAVVFAFLPLVFLSGANGSFIRALPSVLVTTVLASMVISLTLVPVYQYTANRKRKNKKIQKEPGFLGKPLKRLADFYADRVLTNIVKRPLLIGLSGLLVATLAFLLIFATPFEFFPAANKKEVVVTVTLPSETTLDKTNDTLEKIEQEIKQQKGIEETAIFAGGGVPNLFNESISNASDHTGQIVVRVDNNQMTSKALIDRMTEPLRKKFKDADIFMKTIVQGPPTGAPVTVTVAGEQFSKLVDVKEKLTKEMKESGASLITDDVNQPVKTISFELNRDRMAEDGLTAQFVSRQLGLVTEGIPLGTFKQGTDDIDLVVKQDMSTHQNGLKLKDIKVPVSPNEGGMPQLEPLSRYVKEKETEQYESIPHENGMPTITLKAYPGTSDTFKDDMTEVINEVGKSDAAKNLTISQGGENEDQTQFFIEISLLFGVVLLLIYVTIAFQFNSLMLPLLVLGTVYLAISGAIIGLFVTQTPFSFMATMGIVSLAGIVVRNAVVLFEFIEQRRKQGLDQQAAVIEAGRARIRPILLTAFTALVALMPVALSNDPLFKPLAICIVSGVFFSTILTLLIVPALYVAVSKKH
;
A
#
# COMPACT_ATOMS: atom_id res chain seq x y z
N MET A 1 -0.60 -41.19 -25.31
CA MET A 1 0.22 -40.03 -25.03
C MET A 1 1.48 -40.39 -24.21
N ILE A 2 1.39 -41.00 -23.02
CA ILE A 2 2.55 -41.42 -22.18
C ILE A 2 3.59 -42.23 -22.93
N GLU A 3 3.17 -43.25 -23.70
CA GLU A 3 4.12 -44.11 -24.47
C GLU A 3 4.91 -43.32 -25.54
N ALA A 4 4.28 -42.31 -26.16
CA ALA A 4 4.96 -41.45 -27.14
C ALA A 4 6.05 -40.59 -26.46
N PHE A 5 5.81 -40.04 -25.28
CA PHE A 5 6.81 -39.32 -24.49
C PHE A 5 7.97 -40.22 -24.07
N LEU A 6 7.67 -41.44 -23.58
CA LEU A 6 8.69 -42.38 -23.16
C LEU A 6 9.63 -42.81 -24.31
N LYS A 7 9.09 -43.02 -25.51
CA LYS A 7 9.87 -43.39 -26.69
C LYS A 7 10.73 -42.23 -27.22
N ARG A 8 10.31 -40.95 -27.01
CA ARG A 8 11.01 -39.73 -27.43
C ARG A 8 11.74 -39.02 -26.28
N GLY A 9 12.22 -39.74 -25.29
CA GLY A 9 12.78 -39.19 -24.05
C GLY A 9 13.86 -38.12 -24.23
N LYS A 10 14.72 -38.22 -25.28
CA LYS A 10 15.74 -37.18 -25.56
C LYS A 10 15.11 -35.83 -25.90
N LEU A 11 14.00 -35.81 -26.65
CA LEU A 11 13.29 -34.56 -26.98
C LEU A 11 12.63 -33.94 -25.75
N VAL A 12 12.10 -34.75 -24.83
CA VAL A 12 11.53 -34.30 -23.57
C VAL A 12 12.60 -33.60 -22.71
N PHE A 13 13.82 -34.20 -22.58
CA PHE A 13 14.90 -33.55 -21.83
C PHE A 13 15.35 -32.24 -22.47
N ILE A 14 15.47 -32.17 -23.80
CA ILE A 14 15.83 -30.94 -24.52
C ILE A 14 14.76 -29.88 -24.29
N LEU A 15 13.46 -30.21 -24.38
CA LEU A 15 12.37 -29.29 -24.15
C LEU A 15 12.42 -28.68 -22.73
N PHE A 16 12.54 -29.53 -21.71
CA PHE A 16 12.65 -29.05 -20.32
C PHE A 16 13.92 -28.24 -20.07
N PHE A 17 15.04 -28.55 -20.75
CA PHE A 17 16.25 -27.74 -20.67
C PHE A 17 16.07 -26.36 -21.29
N ILE A 18 15.37 -26.25 -22.45
CA ILE A 18 15.04 -24.96 -23.08
C ILE A 18 14.12 -24.15 -22.16
N VAL A 19 13.11 -24.79 -21.59
CA VAL A 19 12.14 -24.14 -20.69
C VAL A 19 12.83 -23.69 -19.40
N LEU A 20 13.79 -24.46 -18.87
CA LEU A 20 14.61 -24.07 -17.71
C LEU A 20 15.39 -22.77 -17.99
N ILE A 21 16.02 -22.66 -19.17
CA ILE A 21 16.77 -21.47 -19.55
C ILE A 21 15.82 -20.28 -19.72
N ALA A 22 14.72 -20.47 -20.45
CA ALA A 22 13.74 -19.41 -20.71
C ALA A 22 13.09 -18.90 -19.41
N GLY A 23 12.64 -19.80 -18.54
CA GLY A 23 12.05 -19.44 -17.25
C GLY A 23 13.07 -18.83 -16.29
N GLY A 24 14.32 -19.30 -16.28
CA GLY A 24 15.40 -18.71 -15.52
C GLY A 24 15.73 -17.28 -15.99
N TYR A 25 15.74 -17.05 -17.30
CA TYR A 25 15.91 -15.71 -17.86
C TYR A 25 14.75 -14.77 -17.43
N LEU A 26 13.50 -15.23 -17.59
CA LEU A 26 12.33 -14.45 -17.18
C LEU A 26 12.35 -14.13 -15.67
N PHE A 27 12.78 -15.08 -14.83
CA PHE A 27 12.93 -14.84 -13.39
C PHE A 27 13.88 -13.66 -13.08
N THR A 28 14.97 -13.52 -13.86
CA THR A 28 15.92 -12.39 -13.69
C THR A 28 15.38 -11.06 -14.23
N GLN A 29 14.36 -11.10 -15.06
CA GLN A 29 13.73 -9.88 -15.63
C GLN A 29 12.54 -9.37 -14.81
N LEU A 30 12.01 -10.17 -13.88
CA LEU A 30 10.93 -9.71 -13.00
C LEU A 30 11.41 -8.51 -12.15
N PRO A 31 10.63 -7.43 -12.05
CA PRO A 31 10.92 -6.31 -11.17
C PRO A 31 11.06 -6.77 -9.72
N LYS A 32 12.01 -6.19 -9.01
CA LYS A 32 12.25 -6.49 -7.58
C LYS A 32 11.74 -5.37 -6.70
N ARG A 33 10.99 -5.73 -5.65
CA ARG A 33 10.40 -4.81 -4.67
C ARG A 33 10.40 -5.41 -3.27
N GLU A 34 10.23 -4.58 -2.26
CA GLU A 34 10.02 -5.04 -0.88
C GLU A 34 8.65 -5.73 -0.75
N LEU A 35 7.59 -4.98 -0.96
CA LEU A 35 6.19 -5.42 -0.93
C LEU A 35 5.55 -5.29 -2.31
N PRO A 36 4.43 -5.98 -2.57
CA PRO A 36 3.64 -5.75 -3.78
C PRO A 36 3.24 -4.29 -3.92
N GLU A 37 3.13 -3.81 -5.13
CA GLU A 37 2.65 -2.47 -5.40
C GLU A 37 1.15 -2.39 -5.14
N PHE A 38 0.77 -1.44 -4.30
CA PHE A 38 -0.64 -1.10 -4.13
C PHE A 38 -1.04 -0.17 -5.27
N GLN A 39 -1.70 -0.70 -6.27
CA GLN A 39 -2.41 0.14 -7.23
C GLN A 39 -3.75 0.52 -6.59
N ALA A 40 -3.79 1.67 -5.96
CA ALA A 40 -5.07 2.28 -5.65
C ALA A 40 -5.63 2.85 -6.96
N ASN A 41 -6.78 2.37 -7.40
CA ASN A 41 -7.50 2.92 -8.54
C ASN A 41 -8.14 4.25 -8.11
N ILE A 42 -7.31 5.28 -7.96
CA ILE A 42 -7.72 6.59 -7.44
C ILE A 42 -7.45 7.65 -8.51
N VAL A 43 -8.35 8.62 -8.64
CA VAL A 43 -8.12 9.87 -9.38
C VAL A 43 -8.26 11.02 -8.40
N THR A 44 -7.32 11.96 -8.42
CA THR A 44 -7.39 13.16 -7.58
C THR A 44 -7.56 14.41 -8.45
N ILE A 45 -8.46 15.28 -8.03
CA ILE A 45 -8.68 16.59 -8.64
C ILE A 45 -8.29 17.64 -7.60
N SER A 46 -7.28 18.45 -7.93
CA SER A 46 -6.82 19.54 -7.06
C SER A 46 -7.06 20.88 -7.75
N THR A 47 -7.77 21.79 -7.09
CA THR A 47 -8.11 23.12 -7.63
C THR A 47 -7.76 24.20 -6.63
N VAL A 48 -6.97 25.17 -7.05
CA VAL A 48 -6.57 26.31 -6.21
C VAL A 48 -7.48 27.50 -6.48
N PHE A 49 -8.03 28.09 -5.41
CA PHE A 49 -8.82 29.33 -5.44
C PHE A 49 -8.27 30.33 -4.43
N PRO A 50 -7.20 31.07 -4.78
CA PRO A 50 -6.48 31.92 -3.84
C PRO A 50 -7.36 32.95 -3.14
N GLY A 51 -7.23 33.03 -1.81
CA GLY A 51 -7.96 33.99 -0.98
C GLY A 51 -9.41 33.65 -0.69
N ALA A 52 -9.95 32.54 -1.19
CA ALA A 52 -11.29 32.06 -0.85
C ALA A 52 -11.30 31.35 0.50
N ASP A 53 -12.35 31.56 1.31
CA ASP A 53 -12.57 30.76 2.52
C ASP A 53 -13.08 29.34 2.17
N ALA A 54 -13.05 28.42 3.15
CA ALA A 54 -13.43 27.02 2.92
C ALA A 54 -14.88 26.87 2.39
N LYS A 55 -15.81 27.71 2.88
CA LYS A 55 -17.21 27.68 2.44
C LYS A 55 -17.39 28.20 1.01
N GLN A 56 -16.61 29.20 0.64
CA GLN A 56 -16.59 29.73 -0.73
C GLN A 56 -15.99 28.69 -1.69
N VAL A 57 -14.89 28.03 -1.31
CA VAL A 57 -14.31 26.91 -2.08
C VAL A 57 -15.32 25.77 -2.24
N GLU A 58 -16.03 25.41 -1.16
CA GLU A 58 -17.11 24.40 -1.17
C GLU A 58 -18.16 24.75 -2.22
N SER A 59 -18.76 25.95 -2.13
CA SER A 59 -19.90 26.35 -2.99
C SER A 59 -19.53 26.59 -4.43
N ASP A 60 -18.38 27.19 -4.68
CA ASP A 60 -18.00 27.73 -5.99
C ASP A 60 -17.12 26.78 -6.82
N VAL A 61 -16.48 25.80 -6.17
CA VAL A 61 -15.56 24.85 -6.82
C VAL A 61 -15.96 23.41 -6.52
N THR A 62 -15.91 22.99 -5.24
CA THR A 62 -16.04 21.58 -4.86
C THR A 62 -17.41 21.01 -5.25
N ASN A 63 -18.51 21.66 -4.86
CA ASN A 63 -19.87 21.18 -5.17
C ASN A 63 -20.15 21.10 -6.68
N LYS A 64 -19.54 22.00 -7.47
CA LYS A 64 -19.69 21.97 -8.94
C LYS A 64 -18.93 20.80 -9.56
N LEU A 65 -17.71 20.51 -9.06
CA LEU A 65 -16.93 19.35 -9.47
C LEU A 65 -17.62 18.04 -9.06
N GLU A 66 -18.05 17.94 -7.79
CA GLU A 66 -18.78 16.76 -7.30
C GLU A 66 -20.04 16.49 -8.13
N SER A 67 -20.80 17.52 -8.43
CA SER A 67 -22.01 17.39 -9.26
C SER A 67 -21.70 16.93 -10.69
N ALA A 68 -20.60 17.41 -11.27
CA ALA A 68 -20.18 17.02 -12.63
C ALA A 68 -19.71 15.57 -12.72
N ILE A 69 -19.12 15.05 -11.65
CA ILE A 69 -18.55 13.69 -11.61
C ILE A 69 -19.49 12.64 -10.99
N SER A 70 -20.56 13.04 -10.32
CA SER A 70 -21.50 12.16 -9.59
C SER A 70 -22.11 11.05 -10.45
N ASP A 71 -22.34 11.33 -11.74
CA ASP A 71 -23.00 10.41 -12.67
C ASP A 71 -22.03 9.50 -13.45
N ILE A 72 -20.72 9.56 -13.13
CA ILE A 72 -19.72 8.74 -13.83
C ILE A 72 -19.78 7.30 -13.31
N ASN A 73 -20.20 6.38 -14.19
CA ASN A 73 -20.21 4.95 -13.87
C ASN A 73 -18.81 4.42 -13.65
N GLY A 74 -18.59 3.69 -12.55
CA GLY A 74 -17.31 3.10 -12.17
C GLY A 74 -16.56 3.89 -11.08
N VAL A 75 -17.09 5.02 -10.62
CA VAL A 75 -16.66 5.66 -9.36
C VAL A 75 -17.37 4.97 -8.21
N GLU A 76 -16.62 4.41 -7.27
CA GLU A 76 -17.15 3.70 -6.10
C GLU A 76 -17.37 4.67 -4.94
N LYS A 77 -16.40 5.56 -4.71
CA LYS A 77 -16.44 6.52 -3.61
C LYS A 77 -15.84 7.86 -4.02
N THR A 78 -16.47 8.94 -3.60
CA THR A 78 -15.95 10.30 -3.75
C THR A 78 -15.72 10.90 -2.37
N SER A 79 -14.50 11.34 -2.10
CA SER A 79 -14.14 12.08 -0.88
C SER A 79 -13.56 13.42 -1.26
N SER A 80 -14.01 14.49 -0.67
CA SER A 80 -13.48 15.83 -0.95
C SER A 80 -13.18 16.61 0.31
N VAL A 81 -12.30 17.59 0.19
CA VAL A 81 -12.00 18.57 1.23
C VAL A 81 -11.96 19.95 0.61
N SER A 82 -12.85 20.84 1.07
CA SER A 82 -12.81 22.25 0.77
C SER A 82 -12.05 22.96 1.89
N ALA A 83 -10.84 23.43 1.60
CA ALA A 83 -10.01 24.18 2.53
C ALA A 83 -9.85 25.63 2.10
N ILE A 84 -9.25 26.47 2.95
CA ILE A 84 -8.96 27.87 2.59
C ILE A 84 -8.07 27.90 1.34
N GLY A 85 -8.57 28.48 0.27
CA GLY A 85 -7.88 28.64 -1.00
C GLY A 85 -7.70 27.35 -1.84
N PHE A 86 -8.26 26.21 -1.44
CA PHE A 86 -7.96 24.93 -2.06
C PHE A 86 -9.11 23.94 -1.99
N SER A 87 -9.41 23.28 -3.11
CA SER A 87 -10.29 22.11 -3.20
C SER A 87 -9.49 20.88 -3.59
N ASN A 88 -9.69 19.77 -2.88
CA ASN A 88 -9.13 18.48 -3.23
C ASN A 88 -10.22 17.42 -3.24
N ILE A 89 -10.38 16.71 -4.36
CA ILE A 89 -11.35 15.62 -4.52
C ILE A 89 -10.60 14.35 -4.86
N VAL A 90 -10.87 13.30 -4.12
CA VAL A 90 -10.32 11.97 -4.29
C VAL A 90 -11.44 11.03 -4.70
N LEU A 91 -11.28 10.36 -5.83
CA LEU A 91 -12.23 9.44 -6.43
C LEU A 91 -11.66 8.03 -6.42
N GLU A 92 -12.29 7.13 -5.71
CA GLU A 92 -11.97 5.71 -5.73
C GLU A 92 -12.77 5.04 -6.85
N ILE A 93 -12.08 4.32 -7.73
CA ILE A 93 -12.67 3.67 -8.91
C ILE A 93 -12.79 2.18 -8.66
N ASP A 94 -13.97 1.62 -8.96
CA ASP A 94 -14.29 0.20 -8.84
C ASP A 94 -13.22 -0.66 -9.56
N ASP A 95 -12.71 -1.67 -8.88
CA ASP A 95 -11.71 -2.62 -9.40
C ASP A 95 -12.16 -3.35 -10.67
N GLN A 96 -13.47 -3.44 -10.94
CA GLN A 96 -14.03 -4.07 -12.13
C GLN A 96 -14.20 -3.08 -13.30
N ALA A 97 -14.08 -1.77 -13.06
CA ALA A 97 -14.21 -0.75 -14.09
C ALA A 97 -12.92 -0.61 -14.93
N ASP A 98 -13.07 -0.12 -16.15
CA ASP A 98 -11.94 0.29 -16.98
C ASP A 98 -11.37 1.62 -16.47
N PHE A 99 -10.33 1.56 -15.63
CA PHE A 99 -9.70 2.70 -14.98
C PHE A 99 -9.36 3.83 -15.97
N GLN A 100 -8.71 3.52 -17.10
CA GLN A 100 -8.29 4.53 -18.08
C GLN A 100 -9.48 5.26 -18.71
N LYS A 101 -10.57 4.52 -18.95
CA LYS A 101 -11.81 5.11 -19.48
C LYS A 101 -12.46 6.02 -18.45
N VAL A 102 -12.57 5.59 -17.20
CA VAL A 102 -13.18 6.37 -16.11
C VAL A 102 -12.34 7.61 -15.83
N ALA A 103 -11.02 7.49 -15.72
CA ALA A 103 -10.09 8.61 -15.52
C ALA A 103 -10.20 9.66 -16.65
N SER A 104 -10.29 9.21 -17.91
CA SER A 104 -10.49 10.11 -19.05
C SER A 104 -11.83 10.84 -19.00
N GLN A 105 -12.90 10.19 -18.54
CA GLN A 105 -14.20 10.83 -18.33
C GLN A 105 -14.15 11.87 -17.22
N ILE A 106 -13.52 11.54 -16.07
CA ILE A 106 -13.33 12.47 -14.95
C ILE A 106 -12.58 13.73 -15.44
N LYS A 107 -11.49 13.57 -16.19
CA LYS A 107 -10.72 14.68 -16.74
C LYS A 107 -11.57 15.57 -17.67
N SER A 108 -12.38 14.97 -18.52
CA SER A 108 -13.30 15.68 -19.41
C SER A 108 -14.36 16.47 -18.64
N GLU A 109 -15.03 15.84 -17.66
CA GLU A 109 -16.06 16.50 -16.86
C GLU A 109 -15.50 17.58 -15.94
N THR A 110 -14.28 17.39 -15.41
CA THR A 110 -13.55 18.43 -14.66
C THR A 110 -13.29 19.66 -15.54
N THR A 111 -12.85 19.45 -16.79
CA THR A 111 -12.62 20.55 -17.75
C THR A 111 -13.94 21.26 -18.10
N ASN A 112 -15.02 20.53 -18.26
CA ASN A 112 -16.35 21.09 -18.52
C ASN A 112 -16.85 21.94 -17.35
N ALA A 113 -16.73 21.43 -16.11
CA ALA A 113 -17.13 22.10 -14.87
C ALA A 113 -16.34 23.41 -14.65
N ALA A 114 -15.05 23.46 -15.04
CA ALA A 114 -14.20 24.63 -14.90
C ALA A 114 -14.76 25.87 -15.62
N SER A 115 -15.56 25.69 -16.68
CA SER A 115 -16.22 26.80 -17.39
C SER A 115 -17.24 27.56 -16.51
N SER A 116 -17.71 26.95 -15.43
CA SER A 116 -18.69 27.54 -14.47
C SER A 116 -18.02 28.17 -13.24
N PHE A 117 -16.69 28.11 -13.13
CA PHE A 117 -15.97 28.67 -11.99
C PHE A 117 -15.94 30.19 -12.02
N PRO A 118 -15.90 30.86 -10.86
CA PRO A 118 -15.68 32.28 -10.80
C PRO A 118 -14.26 32.67 -11.25
N ASP A 119 -14.09 33.93 -11.61
CA ASP A 119 -12.77 34.48 -11.93
C ASP A 119 -11.80 34.32 -10.75
N GLY A 120 -10.57 33.91 -11.03
CA GLY A 120 -9.52 33.74 -10.02
C GLY A 120 -9.32 32.29 -9.58
N VAL A 121 -10.18 31.36 -9.97
CA VAL A 121 -9.94 29.92 -9.78
C VAL A 121 -8.88 29.47 -10.80
N MET A 122 -7.86 28.79 -10.33
CA MET A 122 -6.81 28.23 -11.19
C MET A 122 -7.31 26.96 -11.91
N GLU A 123 -6.62 26.56 -12.97
CA GLU A 123 -6.90 25.31 -13.67
C GLU A 123 -6.80 24.10 -12.72
N SER A 124 -7.76 23.22 -12.80
CA SER A 124 -7.78 22.01 -11.97
C SER A 124 -6.73 21.01 -12.44
N ASP A 125 -5.89 20.56 -11.53
CA ASP A 125 -4.91 19.49 -11.76
C ASP A 125 -5.57 18.12 -11.51
N VAL A 126 -5.70 17.30 -12.56
CA VAL A 126 -6.28 15.95 -12.47
C VAL A 126 -5.16 14.92 -12.60
N LYS A 127 -4.90 14.21 -11.50
CA LYS A 127 -3.90 13.14 -11.42
C LYS A 127 -4.60 11.78 -11.39
N ASP A 128 -4.26 10.94 -12.35
CA ASP A 128 -4.71 9.56 -12.50
C ASP A 128 -3.58 8.53 -12.31
N GLU A 129 -2.36 9.00 -12.08
CA GLU A 129 -1.20 8.17 -11.77
C GLU A 129 -0.92 8.23 -10.27
N PHE A 130 -1.43 7.25 -9.51
CA PHE A 130 -1.11 7.06 -8.09
C PHE A 130 -0.14 5.89 -7.92
N GLY A 131 0.84 6.10 -7.07
CA GLY A 131 1.80 5.08 -6.71
C GLY A 131 3.24 5.49 -6.97
N ASN A 132 3.55 6.80 -6.87
CA ASN A 132 4.94 7.26 -6.88
C ASN A 132 5.73 6.51 -5.82
N VAL A 133 6.66 5.66 -6.25
CA VAL A 133 7.47 4.84 -5.36
C VAL A 133 8.76 5.59 -5.07
N PRO A 134 9.02 6.02 -3.82
CA PRO A 134 10.27 6.67 -3.46
C PRO A 134 11.40 5.65 -3.53
N VAL A 135 12.32 5.84 -4.46
CA VAL A 135 13.47 4.94 -4.64
C VAL A 135 14.61 5.25 -3.67
N GLY A 136 14.76 6.53 -3.32
CA GLY A 136 15.74 7.01 -2.35
C GLY A 136 15.44 8.41 -1.88
N SER A 137 15.87 8.72 -0.67
CA SER A 137 15.78 10.05 -0.08
C SER A 137 17.11 10.43 0.56
N TYR A 138 17.50 11.67 0.37
CA TYR A 138 18.77 12.21 0.81
C TYR A 138 18.53 13.44 1.67
N MET A 139 19.34 13.61 2.72
CA MET A 139 19.38 14.84 3.52
C MET A 139 20.58 15.69 3.13
N ILE A 140 20.32 16.92 2.78
CA ILE A 140 21.32 17.93 2.51
C ILE A 140 21.41 18.82 3.75
N VAL A 141 22.49 18.72 4.50
CA VAL A 141 22.62 19.26 5.86
C VAL A 141 23.71 20.31 5.92
N ALA A 142 23.46 21.41 6.60
CA ALA A 142 24.46 22.43 6.86
C ALA A 142 24.47 22.86 8.34
N SER A 143 25.54 23.49 8.79
CA SER A 143 25.64 24.01 10.17
C SER A 143 24.69 25.19 10.42
N ASN A 144 24.29 25.92 9.39
CA ASN A 144 23.36 27.03 9.46
C ASN A 144 22.57 27.20 8.16
N SER A 145 21.43 27.89 8.22
CA SER A 145 20.52 28.07 7.09
C SER A 145 21.12 28.89 5.92
N SER A 146 22.09 29.81 6.22
CA SER A 146 22.73 30.62 5.17
C SER A 146 23.63 29.76 4.26
N ASP A 147 24.36 28.80 4.84
CA ASP A 147 25.19 27.89 4.05
C ASP A 147 24.32 26.88 3.28
N LEU A 148 23.26 26.41 3.91
CA LEU A 148 22.28 25.54 3.25
C LEU A 148 21.65 26.21 2.01
N ALA A 149 21.26 27.48 2.12
CA ALA A 149 20.68 28.24 1.02
C ALA A 149 21.58 28.36 -0.22
N LYS A 150 22.90 28.32 -0.05
CA LYS A 150 23.87 28.34 -1.18
C LYS A 150 23.75 27.08 -2.06
N SER A 151 23.24 25.96 -1.54
CA SER A 151 23.07 24.72 -2.30
C SER A 151 21.83 24.72 -3.19
N GLN A 152 20.90 25.65 -3.04
CA GLN A 152 19.62 25.65 -3.74
C GLN A 152 19.77 25.60 -5.25
N LYS A 153 20.67 26.40 -5.83
CA LYS A 153 20.90 26.45 -7.27
C LYS A 153 21.41 25.11 -7.82
N SER A 154 22.38 24.50 -7.12
CA SER A 154 22.94 23.21 -7.53
C SER A 154 21.90 22.09 -7.39
N LEU A 155 21.04 22.15 -6.36
CA LEU A 155 19.98 21.17 -6.15
C LEU A 155 18.88 21.25 -7.21
N ARG A 156 18.53 22.48 -7.71
CA ARG A 156 17.60 22.62 -8.83
C ARG A 156 18.17 22.01 -10.10
N ALA A 157 19.41 22.31 -10.44
CA ALA A 157 20.08 21.73 -11.59
C ALA A 157 20.22 20.20 -11.49
N LEU A 158 20.48 19.67 -10.28
CA LEU A 158 20.51 18.24 -10.03
C LEU A 158 19.12 17.61 -10.19
N LYS A 159 18.06 18.27 -9.69
CA LYS A 159 16.67 17.82 -9.86
C LYS A 159 16.35 17.61 -11.33
N GLU A 160 16.56 18.59 -12.18
CA GLU A 160 16.31 18.49 -13.64
C GLU A 160 17.03 17.29 -14.25
N LYS A 161 18.32 17.09 -13.95
CA LYS A 161 19.11 15.98 -14.46
C LYS A 161 18.63 14.60 -13.98
N VAL A 162 18.10 14.53 -12.76
CA VAL A 162 17.52 13.30 -12.21
C VAL A 162 16.16 13.01 -12.82
N GLU A 163 15.34 14.04 -13.04
CA GLU A 163 14.04 13.92 -13.70
C GLU A 163 14.14 13.53 -15.18
N ASP A 164 15.24 13.87 -15.86
CA ASP A 164 15.53 13.42 -17.23
C ASP A 164 15.80 11.90 -17.34
N ILE A 165 16.01 11.20 -16.21
CA ILE A 165 16.24 9.74 -16.22
C ILE A 165 14.94 9.02 -16.59
N LYS A 166 14.94 8.29 -17.70
CA LYS A 166 13.78 7.50 -18.12
C LYS A 166 13.33 6.53 -17.00
N GLY A 167 12.11 6.75 -16.48
CA GLY A 167 11.50 5.98 -15.42
C GLY A 167 11.45 6.70 -14.07
N VAL A 168 12.14 7.82 -13.91
CA VAL A 168 11.88 8.75 -12.81
C VAL A 168 10.55 9.45 -13.11
N ASP A 169 9.73 9.58 -12.08
CA ASP A 169 8.46 10.28 -12.14
C ASP A 169 8.60 11.74 -11.69
N GLY A 170 9.42 11.97 -10.68
CA GLY A 170 9.73 13.31 -10.21
C GLY A 170 10.64 13.32 -8.99
N VAL A 171 11.13 14.52 -8.66
CA VAL A 171 11.94 14.79 -7.47
C VAL A 171 11.22 15.79 -6.58
N VAL A 172 11.00 15.39 -5.32
CA VAL A 172 10.40 16.25 -4.29
C VAL A 172 11.51 16.76 -3.37
N ILE A 173 11.63 18.09 -3.26
CA ILE A 173 12.56 18.71 -2.33
C ILE A 173 11.73 19.39 -1.24
N LYS A 174 11.96 19.04 0.04
CA LYS A 174 11.31 19.67 1.19
C LYS A 174 12.29 20.55 1.99
N GLY A 175 11.74 21.55 2.68
CA GLY A 175 12.51 22.60 3.35
C GLY A 175 13.08 23.66 2.41
N PHE A 176 12.70 23.60 1.12
CA PHE A 176 13.26 24.37 0.04
C PHE A 176 12.37 25.58 -0.27
N ASN A 177 12.90 26.77 -0.13
CA ASN A 177 12.15 28.00 -0.42
C ASN A 177 12.26 28.37 -1.90
N ASP A 178 11.13 28.39 -2.59
CA ASP A 178 11.08 28.99 -3.91
C ASP A 178 11.20 30.50 -3.83
N LYS A 179 11.69 31.11 -4.91
CA LYS A 179 11.72 32.56 -5.06
C LYS A 179 10.46 33.05 -5.76
N GLN A 180 10.01 34.22 -5.37
CA GLN A 180 8.99 34.99 -6.07
C GLN A 180 9.44 36.43 -6.27
N ALA A 181 8.90 37.08 -7.25
CA ALA A 181 9.08 38.49 -7.46
C ALA A 181 7.85 39.24 -6.95
N ILE A 182 8.05 40.24 -6.13
CA ILE A 182 6.98 41.11 -5.65
C ILE A 182 7.17 42.49 -6.25
N LEU A 183 6.18 42.93 -7.03
CA LEU A 183 6.07 44.30 -7.48
C LEU A 183 5.23 45.10 -6.47
N ASN A 184 5.91 45.77 -5.54
CA ASN A 184 5.26 46.67 -4.58
C ASN A 184 4.98 48.03 -5.22
N LEU A 185 3.70 48.34 -5.45
CA LEU A 185 3.24 49.61 -6.03
C LEU A 185 3.03 50.66 -4.96
N ASP A 186 3.54 51.87 -5.19
CA ASP A 186 3.40 52.99 -4.28
C ASP A 186 2.08 53.71 -4.54
N SER A 187 1.17 53.68 -3.56
CA SER A 187 -0.16 54.25 -3.64
C SER A 187 -0.16 55.72 -4.00
N SER A 188 0.77 56.50 -3.41
CA SER A 188 0.88 57.96 -3.65
C SER A 188 1.27 58.24 -5.11
N LYS A 189 2.20 57.48 -5.67
CA LYS A 189 2.67 57.64 -7.04
C LYS A 189 1.61 57.24 -8.07
N LEU A 190 0.81 56.22 -7.74
CA LEU A 190 -0.34 55.83 -8.52
C LEU A 190 -1.38 56.98 -8.53
N GLU A 191 -1.68 57.53 -7.36
CA GLU A 191 -2.64 58.65 -7.19
C GLU A 191 -2.17 59.92 -7.98
N ASP A 192 -0.88 60.31 -7.82
CA ASP A 192 -0.30 61.44 -8.52
C ASP A 192 -0.42 61.34 -10.06
N ASN A 193 -0.40 60.13 -10.59
CA ASN A 193 -0.53 59.88 -12.03
C ASN A 193 -1.97 59.52 -12.48
N GLY A 194 -2.93 59.51 -11.56
CA GLY A 194 -4.33 59.09 -11.84
C GLY A 194 -4.47 57.66 -12.28
N LEU A 195 -3.50 56.79 -11.86
CA LEU A 195 -3.44 55.37 -12.22
C LEU A 195 -3.93 54.51 -11.02
N ASN A 196 -4.38 53.33 -11.35
CA ASN A 196 -4.70 52.29 -10.36
C ASN A 196 -3.89 51.00 -10.63
N VAL A 197 -3.97 50.05 -9.73
CA VAL A 197 -3.26 48.79 -9.85
C VAL A 197 -3.69 48.00 -11.08
N THR A 198 -4.95 48.06 -11.47
CA THR A 198 -5.48 47.39 -12.65
C THR A 198 -4.84 47.95 -13.94
N ASP A 199 -4.58 49.25 -13.99
CA ASP A 199 -3.89 49.86 -15.15
C ASP A 199 -2.46 49.25 -15.28
N VAL A 200 -1.78 49.02 -14.16
CA VAL A 200 -0.42 48.46 -14.15
C VAL A 200 -0.45 46.97 -14.52
N THR A 201 -1.37 46.19 -13.93
CA THR A 201 -1.50 44.77 -14.23
C THR A 201 -1.89 44.51 -15.69
N ASN A 202 -2.79 45.34 -16.25
CA ASN A 202 -3.18 45.27 -17.65
C ASN A 202 -2.00 45.59 -18.58
N ALA A 203 -1.21 46.63 -18.26
CA ALA A 203 -0.03 46.97 -19.05
C ALA A 203 0.99 45.82 -19.04
N ILE A 204 1.23 45.18 -17.90
CA ILE A 204 2.13 44.01 -17.83
C ILE A 204 1.57 42.89 -18.71
N ASN A 205 0.29 42.52 -18.56
CA ASN A 205 -0.32 41.46 -19.33
C ASN A 205 -0.32 41.72 -20.84
N GLN A 206 -0.49 42.97 -21.26
CA GLN A 206 -0.47 43.36 -22.67
C GLN A 206 0.94 43.26 -23.29
N GLU A 207 1.99 43.60 -22.54
CA GLU A 207 3.37 43.59 -23.04
C GLU A 207 3.98 42.17 -23.06
N PHE A 208 3.57 41.30 -22.13
CA PHE A 208 4.01 39.89 -22.07
C PHE A 208 3.08 38.91 -22.81
N GLY A 209 1.83 39.33 -23.06
CA GLY A 209 0.85 38.51 -23.79
C GLY A 209 1.06 38.60 -25.29
N THR A 210 1.58 37.57 -25.92
CA THR A 210 1.75 37.49 -27.37
C THR A 210 0.73 36.56 -28.02
N SER A 211 0.17 37.00 -29.16
CA SER A 211 -0.66 36.13 -29.98
C SER A 211 0.17 35.51 -31.10
N PRO A 212 -0.03 34.23 -31.45
CA PRO A 212 0.65 33.61 -32.59
C PRO A 212 0.35 34.38 -33.90
N LEU A 213 1.38 34.79 -34.62
CA LEU A 213 1.23 35.56 -35.85
C LEU A 213 1.07 34.68 -37.10
N GLY A 214 1.39 33.37 -36.99
CA GLY A 214 1.34 32.45 -38.13
C GLY A 214 2.49 32.63 -39.13
N ASP A 215 2.25 32.21 -40.36
CA ASP A 215 3.21 32.22 -41.48
C ASP A 215 2.65 33.06 -42.63
N VAL A 216 3.55 33.70 -43.37
CA VAL A 216 3.24 34.40 -44.64
C VAL A 216 4.01 33.74 -45.78
N GLN A 217 3.36 33.59 -46.91
CA GLN A 217 4.06 33.22 -48.15
C GLN A 217 4.60 34.46 -48.85
N ALA A 218 5.91 34.54 -49.00
CA ALA A 218 6.60 35.60 -49.73
C ALA A 218 7.63 34.97 -50.68
N ASP A 219 7.63 35.37 -51.94
CA ASP A 219 8.59 34.92 -52.97
C ASP A 219 8.74 33.38 -53.12
N GLY A 220 7.66 32.65 -52.88
CA GLY A 220 7.65 31.17 -52.95
C GLY A 220 8.18 30.47 -51.71
N GLU A 221 8.54 31.20 -50.68
CA GLU A 221 8.97 30.65 -49.38
C GLU A 221 7.94 30.93 -48.28
N LYS A 222 7.91 30.04 -47.24
CA LYS A 222 7.09 30.20 -46.08
C LYS A 222 7.88 30.89 -44.98
N VAL A 223 7.54 32.12 -44.68
CA VAL A 223 8.23 32.95 -43.68
C VAL A 223 7.40 32.91 -42.38
N LYS A 224 8.02 32.51 -41.28
CA LYS A 224 7.42 32.60 -39.95
C LYS A 224 7.50 34.04 -39.44
N LEU A 225 6.39 34.52 -38.94
CA LEU A 225 6.32 35.80 -38.28
C LEU A 225 6.54 35.64 -36.77
N SER A 226 7.30 36.54 -36.14
CA SER A 226 7.51 36.66 -34.71
C SER A 226 7.48 38.10 -34.28
N ILE A 227 7.06 38.37 -33.07
CA ILE A 227 7.11 39.67 -32.43
C ILE A 227 8.17 39.66 -31.32
N ASP A 228 8.93 40.73 -31.23
CA ASP A 228 9.91 40.95 -30.15
C ASP A 228 9.16 41.54 -28.95
N ALA A 229 8.63 40.64 -28.10
CA ALA A 229 7.93 40.99 -26.88
C ALA A 229 8.84 40.80 -25.66
N TYR A 230 8.46 41.43 -24.56
CA TYR A 230 9.15 41.20 -23.29
C TYR A 230 8.95 39.75 -22.80
N ASP A 231 10.06 39.12 -22.38
CA ASP A 231 10.08 37.75 -21.90
C ASP A 231 10.76 37.60 -20.54
N ARG A 232 11.38 38.68 -20.03
CA ARG A 232 12.19 38.63 -18.80
C ARG A 232 11.61 39.54 -17.70
N LEU A 233 11.70 39.10 -16.48
CA LEU A 233 11.21 39.78 -15.30
C LEU A 233 11.79 41.19 -15.11
N ASP A 234 13.09 41.39 -15.42
CA ASP A 234 13.75 42.71 -15.28
C ASP A 234 13.22 43.77 -16.25
N GLN A 235 12.57 43.35 -17.33
CA GLN A 235 11.98 44.25 -18.34
C GLN A 235 10.70 44.92 -17.86
N ILE A 236 10.00 44.33 -16.86
CA ILE A 236 8.76 44.91 -16.29
C ILE A 236 8.94 46.35 -15.86
N LYS A 237 10.10 46.69 -15.29
CA LYS A 237 10.43 48.08 -14.86
C LYS A 237 10.43 49.10 -16.00
N LYS A 238 10.60 48.66 -17.27
CA LYS A 238 10.71 49.50 -18.46
C LYS A 238 9.38 49.74 -19.15
N ILE A 239 8.33 48.97 -18.80
CA ILE A 239 7.00 49.14 -19.39
C ILE A 239 6.49 50.54 -19.10
N GLU A 240 6.03 51.21 -20.15
CA GLU A 240 5.49 52.57 -20.06
C GLU A 240 3.96 52.56 -19.99
N ILE A 241 3.42 53.35 -19.08
CA ILE A 241 1.99 53.59 -18.94
C ILE A 241 1.72 55.09 -19.02
N PHE A 242 0.72 55.49 -19.77
CA PHE A 242 0.37 56.93 -19.86
C PHE A 242 -0.33 57.42 -18.59
N SER A 243 0.31 58.37 -17.90
CA SER A 243 -0.32 59.07 -16.75
C SER A 243 -1.59 59.76 -17.20
N LYS A 244 -2.71 59.49 -16.50
CA LYS A 244 -4.00 60.13 -16.82
C LYS A 244 -4.00 61.61 -16.43
N THR A 245 -3.18 61.99 -15.43
CA THR A 245 -3.01 63.37 -14.92
C THR A 245 -2.11 64.21 -15.82
N SER A 246 -0.85 63.77 -16.03
CA SER A 246 0.15 64.55 -16.79
C SER A 246 0.11 64.28 -18.30
N ARG A 247 -0.59 63.25 -18.76
CA ARG A 247 -0.57 62.76 -20.18
C ARG A 247 0.83 62.44 -20.71
N LYS A 248 1.78 62.08 -19.83
CA LYS A 248 3.14 61.68 -20.18
C LYS A 248 3.36 60.20 -19.85
N PRO A 249 4.24 59.53 -20.58
CA PRO A 249 4.58 58.15 -20.22
C PRO A 249 5.34 58.12 -18.91
N VAL A 250 4.96 57.13 -18.01
CA VAL A 250 5.59 56.84 -16.74
C VAL A 250 5.91 55.36 -16.72
N THR A 251 7.15 55.01 -16.37
CA THR A 251 7.54 53.58 -16.30
C THR A 251 7.05 52.94 -15.02
N ILE A 252 6.78 51.62 -15.09
CA ILE A 252 6.38 50.82 -13.89
C ILE A 252 7.44 50.94 -12.79
N GLY A 253 8.76 51.01 -13.15
CA GLY A 253 9.84 51.22 -12.19
C GLY A 253 9.77 52.55 -11.42
N GLN A 254 9.07 53.57 -11.94
CA GLN A 254 8.80 54.83 -11.23
C GLN A 254 7.59 54.71 -10.29
N LEU A 255 6.62 53.83 -10.63
CA LEU A 255 5.40 53.64 -9.86
C LEU A 255 5.55 52.64 -8.71
N GLY A 256 6.55 51.74 -8.79
CA GLY A 256 6.73 50.68 -7.78
C GLY A 256 8.18 50.16 -7.69
N ARG A 257 8.37 49.20 -6.83
CA ARG A 257 9.64 48.52 -6.61
C ARG A 257 9.46 47.02 -6.85
N LEU A 258 10.19 46.49 -7.83
CA LEU A 258 10.30 45.07 -8.07
C LEU A 258 11.43 44.47 -7.22
N LYS A 259 11.13 43.54 -6.34
CA LYS A 259 12.08 42.80 -5.48
C LYS A 259 11.87 41.31 -5.65
N GLU A 260 12.96 40.57 -5.74
CA GLU A 260 12.92 39.15 -5.54
C GLU A 260 12.95 38.87 -4.03
N VAL A 261 12.08 38.01 -3.57
CA VAL A 261 11.98 37.53 -2.17
C VAL A 261 11.82 36.04 -2.17
N GLU A 262 12.21 35.39 -1.11
CA GLU A 262 11.82 34.00 -0.87
C GLU A 262 10.31 33.95 -0.63
N LYS A 263 9.62 32.93 -1.17
CA LYS A 263 8.23 32.65 -0.82
C LYS A 263 8.15 32.39 0.69
N GLU A 264 7.01 32.63 1.28
CA GLU A 264 6.73 32.19 2.65
C GLU A 264 6.96 30.68 2.76
N LYS A 265 7.63 30.27 3.84
CA LYS A 265 7.96 28.85 4.02
C LYS A 265 6.69 28.05 4.19
N SER A 266 6.54 27.01 3.41
CA SER A 266 5.46 26.03 3.56
C SER A 266 5.88 24.85 4.44
N ASP A 267 7.19 24.63 4.58
CA ASP A 267 7.75 23.56 5.40
C ASP A 267 9.17 23.92 5.91
N ILE A 268 9.55 23.29 7.02
CA ILE A 268 10.89 23.39 7.59
C ILE A 268 11.39 21.97 7.86
N VAL A 269 12.62 21.68 7.41
CA VAL A 269 13.27 20.39 7.62
C VAL A 269 14.54 20.55 8.43
N SER A 270 14.74 19.68 9.43
CA SER A 270 16.00 19.57 10.14
C SER A 270 16.42 18.11 10.33
N TYR A 271 17.71 17.88 10.41
CA TYR A 271 18.31 16.57 10.64
C TYR A 271 19.31 16.64 11.80
N ASN A 272 19.07 15.83 12.83
CA ASN A 272 19.85 15.83 14.07
C ASN A 272 20.03 17.23 14.71
N GLY A 273 19.01 18.10 14.57
CA GLY A 273 19.01 19.47 15.10
C GLY A 273 19.77 20.48 14.23
N LYS A 274 20.14 20.12 12.99
CA LYS A 274 20.74 21.03 12.00
C LYS A 274 19.76 21.30 10.88
N PRO A 275 19.77 22.52 10.29
CA PRO A 275 18.94 22.81 9.10
C PRO A 275 19.27 21.86 7.95
N ALA A 276 18.25 21.38 7.28
CA ALA A 276 18.39 20.44 6.17
C ALA A 276 17.37 20.68 5.06
N TYR A 277 17.67 20.17 3.87
CA TYR A 277 16.70 19.89 2.82
C TYR A 277 16.57 18.39 2.67
N SER A 278 15.35 17.92 2.34
CA SER A 278 15.11 16.53 1.93
C SER A 278 14.94 16.46 0.43
N PHE A 279 15.77 15.64 -0.23
CA PHE A 279 15.73 15.41 -1.68
C PHE A 279 15.26 13.97 -1.93
N THR A 280 14.01 13.79 -2.32
CA THR A 280 13.38 12.46 -2.49
C THR A 280 13.09 12.22 -3.97
N VAL A 281 13.57 11.09 -4.50
CA VAL A 281 13.39 10.68 -5.90
C VAL A 281 12.31 9.63 -5.98
N ASN A 282 11.28 9.92 -6.77
CA ASN A 282 10.17 9.01 -7.05
C ASN A 282 10.31 8.41 -8.45
N ILE A 283 9.92 7.15 -8.60
CA ILE A 283 9.92 6.43 -9.87
C ILE A 283 8.50 5.99 -10.25
N LYS A 284 8.31 5.78 -11.55
CA LYS A 284 7.04 5.25 -12.07
C LYS A 284 6.75 3.84 -11.56
N PRO A 285 5.47 3.49 -11.38
CA PRO A 285 5.06 2.14 -11.01
C PRO A 285 5.60 1.06 -11.98
N GLY A 286 5.67 -0.19 -11.52
CA GLY A 286 6.07 -1.32 -12.37
C GLY A 286 7.58 -1.47 -12.63
N LEU A 287 8.44 -0.58 -12.11
CA LEU A 287 9.89 -0.62 -12.37
C LEU A 287 10.66 -1.40 -11.29
N ASP A 288 11.83 -1.93 -11.68
CA ASP A 288 12.77 -2.61 -10.78
C ASP A 288 13.49 -1.59 -9.89
N ILE A 289 13.21 -1.62 -8.58
CA ILE A 289 13.70 -0.63 -7.62
C ILE A 289 15.23 -0.62 -7.52
N PRO A 290 15.94 -1.74 -7.30
CA PRO A 290 17.40 -1.74 -7.26
C PRO A 290 18.05 -1.17 -8.52
N LYS A 291 17.55 -1.53 -9.71
CA LYS A 291 18.10 -1.03 -10.98
C LYS A 291 17.87 0.47 -11.15
N MET A 292 16.73 0.97 -10.72
CA MET A 292 16.42 2.40 -10.79
C MET A 292 17.26 3.20 -9.79
N TYR A 293 17.40 2.70 -8.55
CA TYR A 293 18.29 3.31 -7.56
C TYR A 293 19.72 3.46 -8.08
N ASP A 294 20.28 2.39 -8.70
CA ASP A 294 21.64 2.43 -9.24
C ASP A 294 21.79 3.48 -10.34
N LYS A 295 20.77 3.65 -11.21
CA LYS A 295 20.80 4.68 -12.25
C LYS A 295 20.73 6.09 -11.65
N VAL A 296 19.82 6.31 -10.70
CA VAL A 296 19.64 7.58 -10.00
C VAL A 296 20.90 7.94 -9.21
N SER A 297 21.41 7.01 -8.41
CA SER A 297 22.61 7.21 -7.62
C SER A 297 23.84 7.54 -8.48
N ALA A 298 24.00 6.88 -9.63
CA ALA A 298 25.10 7.15 -10.57
C ALA A 298 25.04 8.59 -11.14
N VAL A 299 23.82 9.11 -11.43
CA VAL A 299 23.66 10.49 -11.88
C VAL A 299 23.93 11.45 -10.74
N ILE A 300 23.39 11.19 -9.53
CA ILE A 300 23.62 12.02 -8.35
C ILE A 300 25.11 12.09 -8.03
N GLU A 301 25.82 10.97 -7.96
CA GLU A 301 27.26 10.95 -7.65
C GLU A 301 28.13 11.71 -8.68
N LYS A 302 27.71 11.69 -9.93
CA LYS A 302 28.43 12.39 -11.01
C LYS A 302 28.16 13.89 -11.04
N GLU A 303 26.92 14.28 -10.77
CA GLU A 303 26.41 15.63 -11.05
C GLU A 303 26.21 16.49 -9.79
N LYS A 304 26.28 15.86 -8.59
CA LYS A 304 26.14 16.61 -7.34
C LYS A 304 27.30 17.58 -7.14
N GLU A 305 26.99 18.85 -7.06
CA GLU A 305 27.92 19.90 -6.69
C GLU A 305 27.41 20.60 -5.44
N LEU A 306 28.13 20.46 -4.33
CA LEU A 306 27.74 21.07 -3.07
C LEU A 306 28.74 22.14 -2.65
N PRO A 307 28.27 23.28 -2.09
CA PRO A 307 29.13 24.26 -1.47
C PRO A 307 29.88 23.69 -0.25
N ASN A 308 31.02 24.29 0.07
CA ASN A 308 31.77 23.92 1.28
C ASN A 308 30.91 24.11 2.53
N GLY A 309 30.89 23.11 3.40
CA GLY A 309 30.11 23.12 4.66
C GLY A 309 28.69 22.61 4.51
N VAL A 310 28.33 22.04 3.36
CA VAL A 310 27.07 21.33 3.11
C VAL A 310 27.36 19.85 2.91
N ASP A 311 26.75 19.00 3.71
CA ASP A 311 26.90 17.56 3.67
C ASP A 311 25.72 16.90 2.94
N TRP A 312 26.01 15.84 2.18
CA TRP A 312 25.02 14.96 1.54
C TRP A 312 24.96 13.65 2.29
N ILE A 313 23.80 13.30 2.84
CA ILE A 313 23.58 12.12 3.66
C ILE A 313 22.54 11.22 2.97
N ASP A 314 22.88 9.96 2.75
CA ASP A 314 21.91 8.95 2.29
C ASP A 314 20.97 8.63 3.46
N TYR A 315 19.78 9.22 3.42
CA TYR A 315 18.80 9.10 4.51
C TYR A 315 17.95 7.83 4.39
N TYR A 316 17.51 7.49 3.19
CA TYR A 316 16.70 6.31 2.92
C TYR A 316 17.04 5.73 1.56
N SER A 317 17.23 4.43 1.51
CA SER A 317 17.47 3.66 0.28
C SER A 317 16.54 2.46 0.22
N GLN A 318 15.54 2.51 -0.64
CA GLN A 318 14.65 1.37 -0.83
C GLN A 318 15.40 0.16 -1.43
N LYS A 319 16.49 0.39 -2.18
CA LYS A 319 17.36 -0.68 -2.64
C LYS A 319 17.97 -1.46 -1.46
N SER A 320 18.46 -0.78 -0.42
CA SER A 320 19.08 -1.46 0.72
C SER A 320 18.07 -2.35 1.46
N GLU A 321 16.83 -1.90 1.58
CA GLU A 321 15.73 -2.67 2.16
C GLU A 321 15.40 -3.90 1.31
N VAL A 322 15.21 -3.68 0.00
CA VAL A 322 14.96 -4.78 -0.96
C VAL A 322 16.10 -5.80 -0.94
N ASP A 323 17.35 -5.34 -1.02
CA ASP A 323 18.52 -6.24 -1.05
C ASP A 323 18.68 -7.02 0.27
N ALA A 324 18.43 -6.39 1.43
CA ALA A 324 18.47 -7.06 2.73
C ALA A 324 17.43 -8.17 2.82
N ILE A 325 16.16 -7.88 2.50
CA ILE A 325 15.05 -8.84 2.52
C ILE A 325 15.32 -9.99 1.53
N PHE A 326 15.74 -9.67 0.31
CA PHE A 326 16.02 -10.68 -0.70
C PHE A 326 17.16 -11.59 -0.28
N ASN A 327 18.24 -11.05 0.31
CA ASN A 327 19.36 -11.85 0.80
C ASN A 327 18.91 -12.83 1.89
N ASP A 328 18.06 -12.41 2.81
CA ASP A 328 17.58 -13.27 3.89
C ASP A 328 16.60 -14.32 3.37
N LEU A 329 15.63 -13.95 2.53
CA LEU A 329 14.69 -14.90 1.92
C LEU A 329 15.38 -15.89 0.98
N ILE A 330 16.41 -15.48 0.23
CA ILE A 330 17.19 -16.40 -0.62
C ILE A 330 17.98 -17.37 0.25
N LYS A 331 18.57 -16.93 1.37
CA LYS A 331 19.24 -17.86 2.32
C LYS A 331 18.25 -18.88 2.87
N GLU A 332 17.05 -18.43 3.31
CA GLU A 332 15.99 -19.32 3.78
C GLU A 332 15.55 -20.32 2.70
N ALA A 333 15.34 -19.86 1.47
CA ALA A 333 15.00 -20.72 0.33
C ALA A 333 16.10 -21.75 0.03
N ILE A 334 17.38 -21.37 0.06
CA ILE A 334 18.52 -22.30 -0.15
C ILE A 334 18.54 -23.33 0.97
N VAL A 335 18.40 -22.93 2.24
CA VAL A 335 18.34 -23.84 3.37
C VAL A 335 17.17 -24.80 3.21
N ALA A 336 15.98 -24.31 2.83
CA ALA A 336 14.81 -25.15 2.56
C ALA A 336 15.06 -26.17 1.46
N VAL A 337 15.62 -25.77 0.32
CA VAL A 337 15.97 -26.66 -0.80
C VAL A 337 16.97 -27.73 -0.36
N ILE A 338 18.04 -27.36 0.33
CA ILE A 338 19.05 -28.32 0.84
C ILE A 338 18.37 -29.30 1.80
N ALA A 339 17.54 -28.83 2.72
CA ALA A 339 16.85 -29.65 3.68
C ALA A 339 15.91 -30.66 3.00
N VAL A 340 15.16 -30.23 1.97
CA VAL A 340 14.31 -31.12 1.15
C VAL A 340 15.14 -32.15 0.39
N ILE A 341 16.27 -31.76 -0.17
CA ILE A 341 17.20 -32.70 -0.85
C ILE A 341 17.74 -33.77 0.13
N VAL A 342 18.11 -33.36 1.35
CA VAL A 342 18.55 -34.27 2.40
C VAL A 342 17.47 -35.28 2.75
N VAL A 343 16.26 -34.81 3.05
CA VAL A 343 15.10 -35.65 3.41
C VAL A 343 14.74 -36.63 2.29
N THR A 344 14.70 -36.16 1.05
CA THR A 344 14.39 -37.01 -0.11
C THR A 344 15.51 -38.05 -0.36
N THR A 345 16.78 -37.70 -0.17
CA THR A 345 17.91 -38.62 -0.29
C THR A 345 17.92 -39.70 0.80
N LEU A 346 17.52 -39.32 2.02
CA LEU A 346 17.37 -40.30 3.11
C LEU A 346 16.20 -41.26 2.87
N GLY A 347 15.11 -40.78 2.24
CA GLY A 347 13.89 -41.55 2.04
C GLY A 347 13.79 -42.32 0.73
N LEU A 348 14.50 -41.91 -0.36
CA LEU A 348 14.38 -42.46 -1.71
C LEU A 348 15.69 -43.11 -2.16
N THR A 349 15.65 -43.82 -3.32
CA THR A 349 16.88 -44.24 -4.01
C THR A 349 17.62 -43.01 -4.54
N ILE A 350 18.97 -43.07 -4.66
CA ILE A 350 19.77 -41.93 -5.15
C ILE A 350 19.26 -41.40 -6.51
N GLY A 351 18.89 -42.26 -7.45
CA GLY A 351 18.29 -41.82 -8.72
C GLY A 351 16.91 -41.23 -8.59
N GLY A 352 16.10 -41.72 -7.65
CA GLY A 352 14.81 -41.15 -7.33
C GLY A 352 14.96 -39.77 -6.66
N ALA A 353 15.86 -39.66 -5.69
CA ALA A 353 16.16 -38.38 -5.04
C ALA A 353 16.66 -37.33 -6.05
N PHE A 354 17.54 -37.71 -6.97
CA PHE A 354 18.06 -36.82 -8.02
C PHE A 354 16.93 -36.20 -8.88
N ILE A 355 16.04 -37.07 -9.44
CA ILE A 355 14.96 -36.53 -10.32
C ILE A 355 13.93 -35.71 -9.56
N VAL A 356 13.64 -36.09 -8.30
CA VAL A 356 12.73 -35.32 -7.43
C VAL A 356 13.36 -33.97 -7.07
N SER A 357 14.66 -33.95 -6.73
CA SER A 357 15.38 -32.69 -6.46
C SER A 357 15.47 -31.80 -7.71
N LEU A 358 15.62 -32.39 -8.91
CA LEU A 358 15.64 -31.63 -10.16
C LEU A 358 14.27 -31.07 -10.54
N ALA A 359 13.19 -31.72 -10.10
CA ALA A 359 11.84 -31.22 -10.34
C ALA A 359 11.59 -29.87 -9.65
N ILE A 360 12.25 -29.58 -8.52
CA ILE A 360 12.10 -28.33 -7.76
C ILE A 360 12.43 -27.10 -8.61
N PRO A 361 13.70 -26.89 -9.05
CA PRO A 361 14.05 -25.70 -9.82
C PRO A 361 13.29 -25.63 -11.15
N LEU A 362 12.99 -26.77 -11.77
CA LEU A 362 12.18 -26.82 -12.99
C LEU A 362 10.75 -26.32 -12.75
N SER A 363 10.11 -26.73 -11.65
CA SER A 363 8.76 -26.27 -11.34
C SER A 363 8.71 -24.78 -11.05
N ILE A 364 9.69 -24.25 -10.32
CA ILE A 364 9.82 -22.82 -10.05
C ILE A 364 10.00 -22.04 -11.36
N THR A 365 10.95 -22.44 -12.21
CA THR A 365 11.21 -21.71 -13.46
C THR A 365 10.06 -21.78 -14.46
N ILE A 366 9.35 -22.92 -14.55
CA ILE A 366 8.14 -23.02 -15.38
C ILE A 366 7.01 -22.19 -14.77
N GLY A 367 6.83 -22.25 -13.45
CA GLY A 367 5.81 -21.48 -12.74
C GLY A 367 6.04 -19.97 -12.80
N THR A 368 7.26 -19.50 -13.03
CA THR A 368 7.60 -18.09 -13.23
C THR A 368 7.11 -17.55 -14.58
N ILE A 369 7.00 -18.40 -15.62
CA ILE A 369 6.65 -17.93 -16.98
C ILE A 369 5.32 -17.16 -17.06
N PRO A 370 4.23 -17.57 -16.37
CA PRO A 370 2.98 -16.83 -16.39
C PRO A 370 2.96 -15.54 -15.54
N LEU A 371 3.89 -15.36 -14.58
CA LEU A 371 3.83 -14.28 -13.59
C LEU A 371 3.81 -12.87 -14.19
N PRO A 372 4.60 -12.54 -15.24
CA PRO A 372 4.52 -11.22 -15.87
C PRO A 372 3.13 -10.90 -16.44
N PHE A 373 2.43 -11.93 -16.97
CA PHE A 373 1.07 -11.77 -17.49
C PHE A 373 0.01 -11.63 -16.39
N LEU A 374 0.34 -12.08 -15.17
CA LEU A 374 -0.48 -11.93 -13.98
C LEU A 374 -0.11 -10.68 -13.17
N GLN A 375 0.79 -9.84 -13.69
CA GLN A 375 1.30 -8.65 -13.03
C GLN A 375 1.89 -8.93 -11.63
N VAL A 376 2.62 -10.05 -11.49
CA VAL A 376 3.26 -10.46 -10.24
C VAL A 376 4.75 -10.20 -10.32
N ASP A 377 5.23 -9.34 -9.42
CA ASP A 377 6.63 -8.97 -9.24
C ASP A 377 7.37 -9.93 -8.30
N LEU A 378 8.70 -9.89 -8.30
CA LEU A 378 9.50 -10.49 -7.26
C LEU A 378 9.50 -9.60 -6.03
N ASN A 379 8.74 -10.00 -5.03
CA ASN A 379 8.62 -9.33 -3.75
C ASN A 379 8.63 -10.35 -2.60
N GLN A 380 8.59 -9.87 -1.39
CA GLN A 380 8.61 -10.71 -0.19
C GLN A 380 7.52 -11.80 -0.22
N ILE A 381 6.30 -11.45 -0.64
CA ILE A 381 5.14 -12.36 -0.69
C ILE A 381 5.31 -13.42 -1.79
N SER A 382 5.78 -13.04 -2.97
CA SER A 382 6.00 -13.99 -4.07
C SER A 382 7.11 -14.98 -3.74
N ILE A 383 8.20 -14.55 -3.07
CA ILE A 383 9.30 -15.44 -2.66
C ILE A 383 8.85 -16.42 -1.59
N ILE A 384 8.07 -15.96 -0.59
CA ILE A 384 7.45 -16.85 0.40
C ILE A 384 6.51 -17.86 -0.28
N GLY A 385 5.75 -17.42 -1.30
CA GLY A 385 4.96 -18.31 -2.15
C GLY A 385 5.80 -19.43 -2.77
N PHE A 386 7.00 -19.12 -3.29
CA PHE A 386 7.93 -20.13 -3.79
C PHE A 386 8.43 -21.06 -2.67
N ILE A 387 8.74 -20.53 -1.47
CA ILE A 387 9.20 -21.35 -0.33
C ILE A 387 8.10 -22.31 0.14
N ILE A 388 6.85 -21.85 0.22
CA ILE A 388 5.71 -22.73 0.54
C ILE A 388 5.54 -23.80 -0.54
N ALA A 389 5.66 -23.40 -1.82
CA ALA A 389 5.59 -24.34 -2.94
C ALA A 389 6.63 -25.45 -2.85
N LEU A 390 7.88 -25.18 -2.37
CA LEU A 390 8.94 -26.19 -2.20
C LEU A 390 8.46 -27.41 -1.42
N GLY A 391 7.70 -27.19 -0.34
CA GLY A 391 7.13 -28.28 0.48
C GLY A 391 6.10 -29.12 -0.26
N ILE A 392 5.42 -28.55 -1.25
CA ILE A 392 4.30 -29.18 -1.99
C ILE A 392 4.77 -29.80 -3.31
N LEU A 393 5.74 -29.18 -3.99
CA LEU A 393 6.21 -29.56 -5.34
C LEU A 393 6.82 -30.96 -5.39
N VAL A 394 7.43 -31.40 -4.31
CA VAL A 394 8.15 -32.65 -4.22
C VAL A 394 7.22 -33.87 -4.15
N ASP A 395 6.02 -33.67 -3.65
CA ASP A 395 5.08 -34.76 -3.34
C ASP A 395 4.64 -35.54 -4.58
N ASP A 396 4.23 -34.88 -5.65
CA ASP A 396 3.81 -35.53 -6.89
C ASP A 396 4.94 -36.35 -7.51
N ALA A 397 6.15 -35.78 -7.51
CA ALA A 397 7.33 -36.47 -8.01
C ALA A 397 7.70 -37.70 -7.17
N ILE A 398 7.57 -37.64 -5.84
CA ILE A 398 7.80 -38.79 -4.93
C ILE A 398 6.78 -39.88 -5.22
N VAL A 399 5.48 -39.55 -5.28
CA VAL A 399 4.39 -40.52 -5.48
C VAL A 399 4.54 -41.23 -6.82
N VAL A 400 4.78 -40.46 -7.92
CA VAL A 400 5.00 -41.03 -9.27
C VAL A 400 6.24 -41.91 -9.30
N ASN A 401 7.35 -41.44 -8.73
CA ASN A 401 8.61 -42.15 -8.71
C ASN A 401 8.51 -43.50 -7.94
N ASP A 402 7.93 -43.47 -6.74
CA ASP A 402 7.76 -44.66 -5.91
C ASP A 402 6.81 -45.67 -6.55
N ASN A 403 5.70 -45.20 -7.14
CA ASN A 403 4.77 -46.07 -7.82
C ASN A 403 5.31 -46.71 -9.09
N ILE A 404 6.07 -45.97 -9.91
CA ILE A 404 6.80 -46.52 -11.07
C ILE A 404 7.74 -47.63 -10.65
N LEU A 405 8.57 -47.37 -9.62
CA LEU A 405 9.53 -48.38 -9.12
C LEU A 405 8.82 -49.62 -8.56
N ARG A 406 7.67 -49.45 -7.90
CA ARG A 406 6.82 -50.54 -7.41
C ARG A 406 6.24 -51.37 -8.55
N GLN A 407 5.71 -50.72 -9.60
CA GLN A 407 5.14 -51.43 -10.75
C GLN A 407 6.23 -52.08 -11.63
N MET A 408 7.40 -51.49 -11.75
CA MET A 408 8.54 -52.13 -12.44
C MET A 408 9.01 -53.43 -11.79
N LYS A 409 8.70 -53.67 -10.50
CA LYS A 409 8.96 -54.98 -9.83
C LYS A 409 7.96 -56.05 -10.25
N LYS A 410 6.76 -55.66 -10.69
CA LYS A 410 5.68 -56.62 -11.11
C LYS A 410 5.72 -56.98 -12.59
N TYR A 411 6.24 -56.05 -13.45
CA TYR A 411 6.27 -56.22 -14.89
C TYR A 411 7.71 -56.52 -15.37
N GLU A 412 7.88 -57.49 -16.27
CA GLU A 412 9.15 -57.80 -16.85
C GLU A 412 9.74 -56.67 -17.73
N SER A 413 8.85 -55.89 -18.37
CA SER A 413 9.23 -54.78 -19.23
C SER A 413 9.23 -53.46 -18.50
N PRO A 414 10.35 -52.70 -18.42
CA PRO A 414 10.42 -51.38 -17.83
C PRO A 414 9.44 -50.40 -18.45
N LEU A 415 9.15 -50.52 -19.75
CA LEU A 415 8.15 -49.70 -20.44
C LEU A 415 6.72 -49.95 -19.90
N LYS A 416 6.33 -51.25 -19.83
CA LYS A 416 4.98 -51.60 -19.30
C LYS A 416 4.87 -51.23 -17.84
N GLY A 417 5.92 -51.45 -17.04
CA GLY A 417 5.94 -51.06 -15.62
C GLY A 417 5.85 -49.55 -15.42
N THR A 418 6.51 -48.73 -16.23
CA THR A 418 6.42 -47.27 -16.18
C THR A 418 4.99 -46.78 -16.55
N ILE A 419 4.43 -47.29 -17.66
CA ILE A 419 3.08 -46.93 -18.09
C ILE A 419 2.03 -47.30 -17.05
N ALA A 420 2.12 -48.51 -16.49
CA ALA A 420 1.23 -48.97 -15.45
C ALA A 420 1.35 -48.11 -14.17
N GLY A 421 2.58 -47.80 -13.77
CA GLY A 421 2.85 -46.96 -12.61
C GLY A 421 2.31 -45.53 -12.72
N VAL A 422 2.42 -44.90 -13.89
CA VAL A 422 1.86 -43.55 -14.11
C VAL A 422 0.33 -43.62 -14.17
N LYS A 423 -0.25 -44.57 -14.93
CA LYS A 423 -1.71 -44.68 -15.06
C LYS A 423 -2.42 -44.89 -13.73
N GLU A 424 -1.80 -45.64 -12.80
CA GLU A 424 -2.37 -45.93 -11.48
C GLU A 424 -2.51 -44.70 -10.61
N VAL A 425 -1.62 -43.70 -10.74
CA VAL A 425 -1.61 -42.53 -9.85
C VAL A 425 -1.97 -41.21 -10.55
N ALA A 426 -2.09 -41.20 -11.85
CA ALA A 426 -2.36 -39.97 -12.62
C ALA A 426 -3.68 -39.30 -12.23
N GLY A 427 -4.74 -40.10 -11.96
CA GLY A 427 -6.04 -39.57 -11.50
C GLY A 427 -5.93 -38.88 -10.15
N SER A 428 -5.29 -39.56 -9.14
CA SER A 428 -5.09 -38.98 -7.82
C SER A 428 -4.26 -37.70 -7.88
N ILE A 429 -3.18 -37.68 -8.67
CA ILE A 429 -2.31 -36.51 -8.80
C ILE A 429 -3.10 -35.35 -9.40
N LEU A 430 -3.86 -35.59 -10.47
CA LEU A 430 -4.70 -34.54 -11.08
C LEU A 430 -5.70 -33.96 -10.05
N THR A 431 -6.44 -34.82 -9.35
CA THR A 431 -7.43 -34.36 -8.37
C THR A 431 -6.77 -33.66 -7.17
N SER A 432 -5.66 -34.21 -6.65
CA SER A 432 -4.97 -33.59 -5.52
C SER A 432 -4.35 -32.25 -5.92
N THR A 433 -3.82 -32.12 -7.13
CA THR A 433 -3.31 -30.86 -7.66
C THR A 433 -4.44 -29.85 -7.86
N LEU A 434 -5.58 -30.28 -8.45
CA LEU A 434 -6.77 -29.42 -8.57
C LEU A 434 -7.31 -28.99 -7.22
N ALA A 435 -7.29 -29.85 -6.21
CA ALA A 435 -7.69 -29.47 -4.85
C ALA A 435 -6.79 -28.36 -4.27
N VAL A 436 -5.45 -28.44 -4.50
CA VAL A 436 -4.53 -27.37 -4.13
C VAL A 436 -4.79 -26.09 -4.93
N VAL A 437 -4.97 -26.19 -6.25
CA VAL A 437 -5.30 -25.05 -7.11
C VAL A 437 -6.59 -24.37 -6.63
N PHE A 438 -7.64 -25.14 -6.36
CA PHE A 438 -8.92 -24.60 -5.88
C PHE A 438 -8.86 -24.05 -4.46
N ALA A 439 -7.89 -24.45 -3.66
CA ALA A 439 -7.65 -23.83 -2.35
C ALA A 439 -7.06 -22.41 -2.47
N PHE A 440 -6.22 -22.17 -3.48
CA PHE A 440 -5.53 -20.89 -3.62
C PHE A 440 -6.16 -19.97 -4.68
N LEU A 441 -6.78 -20.51 -5.72
CA LEU A 441 -7.33 -19.73 -6.83
C LEU A 441 -8.39 -18.70 -6.40
N PRO A 442 -9.33 -18.98 -5.50
CA PRO A 442 -10.29 -17.97 -5.04
C PRO A 442 -9.63 -16.78 -4.35
N LEU A 443 -8.48 -16.96 -3.69
CA LEU A 443 -7.75 -15.88 -3.03
C LEU A 443 -7.16 -14.84 -3.99
N VAL A 444 -7.02 -15.19 -5.29
CA VAL A 444 -6.59 -14.22 -6.33
C VAL A 444 -7.66 -13.15 -6.57
N PHE A 445 -8.92 -13.48 -6.26
CA PHE A 445 -10.09 -12.62 -6.46
C PHE A 445 -10.50 -11.84 -5.19
N LEU A 446 -9.69 -11.88 -4.15
CA LEU A 446 -9.89 -11.04 -2.98
C LEU A 446 -9.80 -9.57 -3.39
N SER A 447 -10.73 -8.72 -2.93
CA SER A 447 -10.86 -7.32 -3.32
C SER A 447 -10.02 -6.37 -2.47
N GLY A 448 -9.90 -5.12 -2.93
CA GLY A 448 -9.28 -4.02 -2.20
C GLY A 448 -7.77 -4.15 -1.99
N ALA A 449 -7.24 -3.33 -1.08
CA ALA A 449 -5.82 -3.28 -0.74
C ALA A 449 -5.28 -4.61 -0.19
N ASN A 450 -6.08 -5.30 0.64
CA ASN A 450 -5.74 -6.62 1.20
C ASN A 450 -5.61 -7.69 0.11
N GLY A 451 -6.50 -7.67 -0.89
CA GLY A 451 -6.46 -8.57 -2.04
C GLY A 451 -5.24 -8.32 -2.92
N SER A 452 -4.96 -7.07 -3.24
CA SER A 452 -3.78 -6.66 -4.03
C SER A 452 -2.47 -7.06 -3.32
N PHE A 453 -2.41 -6.90 -2.00
CA PHE A 453 -1.27 -7.30 -1.18
C PHE A 453 -0.98 -8.80 -1.26
N ILE A 454 -2.00 -9.66 -1.12
CA ILE A 454 -1.79 -11.11 -1.05
C ILE A 454 -1.73 -11.81 -2.41
N ARG A 455 -2.23 -11.22 -3.48
CA ARG A 455 -2.44 -11.84 -4.81
C ARG A 455 -1.20 -12.54 -5.37
N ALA A 456 0.00 -12.04 -5.05
CA ALA A 456 1.26 -12.65 -5.49
C ALA A 456 1.45 -14.08 -4.96
N LEU A 457 1.09 -14.36 -3.70
CA LEU A 457 1.25 -15.67 -3.06
C LEU A 457 0.44 -16.77 -3.74
N PRO A 458 -0.91 -16.67 -3.87
CA PRO A 458 -1.69 -17.71 -4.54
C PRO A 458 -1.33 -17.84 -6.03
N SER A 459 -0.98 -16.76 -6.71
CA SER A 459 -0.57 -16.80 -8.11
C SER A 459 0.69 -17.65 -8.32
N VAL A 460 1.72 -17.42 -7.50
CA VAL A 460 2.95 -18.21 -7.51
C VAL A 460 2.69 -19.67 -7.17
N LEU A 461 1.88 -19.93 -6.14
CA LEU A 461 1.56 -21.29 -5.72
C LEU A 461 0.81 -22.07 -6.80
N VAL A 462 -0.23 -21.49 -7.38
CA VAL A 462 -1.04 -22.14 -8.45
C VAL A 462 -0.16 -22.47 -9.66
N THR A 463 0.60 -21.49 -10.15
CA THR A 463 1.45 -21.68 -11.34
C THR A 463 2.55 -22.72 -11.14
N THR A 464 3.23 -22.71 -9.98
CA THR A 464 4.30 -23.65 -9.67
C THR A 464 3.79 -25.07 -9.40
N VAL A 465 2.63 -25.22 -8.73
CA VAL A 465 2.03 -26.53 -8.46
C VAL A 465 1.53 -27.18 -9.76
N LEU A 466 0.92 -26.40 -10.67
CA LEU A 466 0.56 -26.90 -12.02
C LEU A 466 1.80 -27.32 -12.81
N ALA A 467 2.88 -26.54 -12.76
CA ALA A 467 4.15 -26.91 -13.38
C ALA A 467 4.71 -28.22 -12.80
N SER A 468 4.65 -28.41 -11.48
CA SER A 468 5.08 -29.64 -10.80
C SER A 468 4.31 -30.86 -11.26
N MET A 469 2.99 -30.75 -11.38
CA MET A 469 2.16 -31.83 -11.91
C MET A 469 2.59 -32.25 -13.31
N VAL A 470 2.79 -31.30 -14.21
CA VAL A 470 3.26 -31.57 -15.58
C VAL A 470 4.62 -32.27 -15.57
N ILE A 471 5.58 -31.80 -14.76
CA ILE A 471 6.91 -32.41 -14.62
C ILE A 471 6.81 -33.84 -14.08
N SER A 472 5.99 -34.05 -13.05
CA SER A 472 5.82 -35.35 -12.37
C SER A 472 5.19 -36.39 -13.28
N LEU A 473 4.26 -35.99 -14.16
CA LEU A 473 3.60 -36.88 -15.11
C LEU A 473 4.36 -37.07 -16.44
N THR A 474 5.38 -36.26 -16.73
CA THR A 474 6.14 -36.30 -17.99
C THR A 474 7.61 -36.60 -17.80
N LEU A 475 8.36 -35.74 -17.12
CA LEU A 475 9.81 -35.84 -16.97
C LEU A 475 10.23 -37.00 -16.06
N VAL A 476 9.55 -37.18 -14.91
CA VAL A 476 9.85 -38.23 -13.95
C VAL A 476 9.72 -39.63 -14.57
N PRO A 477 8.60 -39.98 -15.27
CA PRO A 477 8.46 -41.22 -16.00
C PRO A 477 9.54 -41.45 -17.07
N VAL A 478 9.89 -40.43 -17.86
CA VAL A 478 10.90 -40.49 -18.91
C VAL A 478 12.27 -40.78 -18.31
N TYR A 479 12.60 -40.09 -17.19
CA TYR A 479 13.88 -40.35 -16.47
C TYR A 479 13.92 -41.78 -15.94
N GLN A 480 12.90 -42.26 -15.24
CA GLN A 480 12.86 -43.61 -14.67
C GLN A 480 12.93 -44.69 -15.74
N TYR A 481 12.21 -44.52 -16.86
CA TYR A 481 12.29 -45.42 -17.99
C TYR A 481 13.69 -45.44 -18.58
N THR A 482 14.31 -44.29 -18.82
CA THR A 482 15.63 -44.16 -19.43
C THR A 482 16.72 -44.73 -18.52
N ALA A 483 16.68 -44.46 -17.22
CA ALA A 483 17.63 -44.96 -16.22
C ALA A 483 17.59 -46.50 -16.05
N ASN A 484 16.38 -47.10 -16.19
CA ASN A 484 16.16 -48.53 -15.97
C ASN A 484 16.09 -49.37 -17.27
N ARG A 485 16.09 -48.76 -18.47
CA ARG A 485 15.95 -49.41 -19.77
C ARG A 485 17.01 -50.48 -20.04
N LYS A 486 18.25 -50.28 -19.59
CA LYS A 486 19.39 -51.21 -19.79
C LYS A 486 19.54 -52.23 -18.67
N ARG A 487 18.76 -52.14 -17.59
CA ARG A 487 18.82 -53.10 -16.47
C ARG A 487 17.99 -54.33 -16.78
N LYS A 488 18.58 -55.37 -17.39
CA LYS A 488 17.98 -56.70 -17.50
C LYS A 488 17.91 -57.32 -16.09
N ASN A 489 16.71 -57.53 -15.57
CA ASN A 489 16.25 -58.44 -14.48
C ASN A 489 17.20 -58.74 -13.30
N LYS A 490 18.14 -57.93 -12.89
CA LYS A 490 18.94 -58.13 -11.68
C LYS A 490 18.75 -57.04 -10.65
N LYS A 491 17.92 -57.37 -9.60
CA LYS A 491 17.90 -56.78 -8.27
C LYS A 491 17.48 -55.29 -8.14
N ILE A 492 16.24 -54.97 -8.44
CA ILE A 492 15.53 -53.95 -7.68
C ILE A 492 15.12 -54.58 -6.31
N GLN A 493 16.08 -55.09 -5.59
CA GLN A 493 15.84 -55.78 -4.29
C GLN A 493 16.31 -54.97 -3.09
N LYS A 494 16.98 -53.84 -3.23
CA LYS A 494 17.34 -52.98 -2.11
C LYS A 494 16.19 -52.07 -1.77
N GLU A 495 15.86 -51.96 -0.50
CA GLU A 495 14.93 -50.97 0.03
C GLU A 495 15.51 -49.59 -0.27
N PRO A 496 14.64 -48.64 -0.70
CA PRO A 496 15.12 -47.34 -1.12
C PRO A 496 15.48 -46.47 0.12
N GLY A 497 16.65 -45.85 0.04
CA GLY A 497 17.13 -44.84 0.99
C GLY A 497 17.75 -45.43 2.29
N PHE A 498 18.43 -44.54 3.01
CA PHE A 498 19.10 -44.90 4.29
C PHE A 498 18.06 -45.24 5.37
N LEU A 499 16.89 -44.54 5.37
CA LEU A 499 15.77 -44.77 6.28
C LEU A 499 14.80 -45.88 5.81
N GLY A 500 15.10 -46.61 4.73
CA GLY A 500 14.19 -47.60 4.16
C GLY A 500 13.81 -48.71 5.15
N LYS A 501 14.78 -49.27 5.89
CA LYS A 501 14.52 -50.29 6.91
C LYS A 501 13.79 -49.79 8.15
N PRO A 502 14.19 -48.65 8.78
CA PRO A 502 13.42 -48.05 9.85
C PRO A 502 11.97 -47.71 9.49
N LEU A 503 11.75 -47.08 8.32
CA LEU A 503 10.39 -46.73 7.86
C LEU A 503 9.53 -47.95 7.55
N LYS A 504 10.14 -49.08 7.09
CA LYS A 504 9.41 -50.35 6.92
C LYS A 504 8.95 -50.90 8.26
N ARG A 505 9.87 -50.95 9.25
CA ARG A 505 9.48 -51.41 10.62
C ARG A 505 8.37 -50.56 11.21
N LEU A 506 8.43 -49.25 10.98
CA LEU A 506 7.37 -48.32 11.42
C LEU A 506 6.05 -48.63 10.69
N ALA A 507 6.08 -48.91 9.40
CA ALA A 507 4.89 -49.27 8.61
C ALA A 507 4.24 -50.58 9.10
N ASP A 508 5.05 -51.58 9.39
CA ASP A 508 4.60 -52.86 9.91
C ASP A 508 4.03 -52.68 11.34
N PHE A 509 4.70 -51.94 12.23
CA PHE A 509 4.19 -51.62 13.56
C PHE A 509 2.85 -50.87 13.52
N TYR A 510 2.76 -49.85 12.65
CA TYR A 510 1.53 -49.07 12.47
C TYR A 510 0.38 -49.94 11.97
N ALA A 511 0.59 -50.76 10.94
CA ALA A 511 -0.44 -51.62 10.37
C ALA A 511 -0.88 -52.72 11.36
N ASP A 512 0.10 -53.44 11.96
CA ASP A 512 -0.18 -54.65 12.75
C ASP A 512 -0.66 -54.34 14.16
N ARG A 513 -0.20 -53.25 14.77
CA ARG A 513 -0.60 -52.85 16.12
C ARG A 513 -1.58 -51.68 16.19
N VAL A 514 -1.26 -50.58 15.51
CA VAL A 514 -2.05 -49.34 15.64
C VAL A 514 -3.37 -49.45 14.88
N LEU A 515 -3.32 -49.71 13.56
CA LEU A 515 -4.51 -49.79 12.73
C LEU A 515 -5.42 -50.95 13.13
N THR A 516 -4.86 -52.12 13.47
CA THR A 516 -5.64 -53.27 13.92
C THR A 516 -6.46 -52.94 15.18
N ASN A 517 -5.94 -52.14 16.11
CA ASN A 517 -6.68 -51.68 17.29
C ASN A 517 -7.69 -50.58 16.95
N ILE A 518 -7.37 -49.68 16.05
CA ILE A 518 -8.25 -48.59 15.58
C ILE A 518 -9.51 -49.20 14.92
N VAL A 519 -9.34 -50.14 14.04
CA VAL A 519 -10.41 -50.79 13.30
C VAL A 519 -11.36 -51.59 14.23
N LYS A 520 -10.89 -52.04 15.41
CA LYS A 520 -11.74 -52.73 16.41
C LYS A 520 -12.69 -51.78 17.15
N ARG A 521 -12.31 -50.47 17.33
CA ARG A 521 -13.13 -49.50 18.08
C ARG A 521 -13.24 -48.17 17.28
N PRO A 522 -13.78 -48.20 16.04
CA PRO A 522 -13.68 -47.10 15.11
C PRO A 522 -14.44 -45.85 15.56
N LEU A 523 -15.66 -46.00 16.10
CA LEU A 523 -16.47 -44.87 16.57
C LEU A 523 -15.83 -44.15 17.75
N LEU A 524 -15.30 -44.91 18.70
CA LEU A 524 -14.71 -44.32 19.92
C LEU A 524 -13.47 -43.48 19.55
N ILE A 525 -12.58 -44.00 18.70
CA ILE A 525 -11.35 -43.32 18.27
C ILE A 525 -11.68 -42.12 17.36
N GLY A 526 -12.62 -42.28 16.42
CA GLY A 526 -13.06 -41.21 15.56
C GLY A 526 -13.67 -40.02 16.33
N LEU A 527 -14.62 -40.32 17.24
CA LEU A 527 -15.28 -39.29 18.05
C LEU A 527 -14.34 -38.63 19.08
N SER A 528 -13.47 -39.40 19.74
CA SER A 528 -12.51 -38.83 20.68
C SER A 528 -11.50 -37.91 20.00
N GLY A 529 -11.06 -38.28 18.80
CA GLY A 529 -10.18 -37.41 18.00
C GLY A 529 -10.85 -36.12 17.54
N LEU A 530 -12.12 -36.20 17.11
CA LEU A 530 -12.90 -35.00 16.78
C LEU A 530 -13.14 -34.13 18.03
N LEU A 531 -13.42 -34.72 19.18
CA LEU A 531 -13.59 -33.97 20.42
C LEU A 531 -12.31 -33.22 20.81
N VAL A 532 -11.14 -33.86 20.74
CA VAL A 532 -9.85 -33.21 21.02
C VAL A 532 -9.60 -32.07 20.05
N ALA A 533 -9.88 -32.26 18.77
CA ALA A 533 -9.77 -31.20 17.75
C ALA A 533 -10.71 -30.02 18.05
N THR A 534 -11.97 -30.31 18.46
CA THR A 534 -12.93 -29.26 18.84
C THR A 534 -12.48 -28.47 20.07
N LEU A 535 -11.95 -29.16 21.09
CA LEU A 535 -11.41 -28.49 22.28
C LEU A 535 -10.20 -27.60 21.94
N ALA A 536 -9.40 -27.98 20.95
CA ALA A 536 -8.27 -27.16 20.51
C ALA A 536 -8.70 -25.80 19.94
N PHE A 537 -9.91 -25.67 19.36
CA PHE A 537 -10.42 -24.37 18.89
C PHE A 537 -10.62 -23.36 20.02
N LEU A 538 -10.86 -23.82 21.26
CA LEU A 538 -10.97 -22.90 22.39
C LEU A 538 -9.65 -22.17 22.71
N LEU A 539 -8.51 -22.72 22.28
CA LEU A 539 -7.21 -22.07 22.47
C LEU A 539 -7.07 -20.77 21.66
N ILE A 540 -7.92 -20.53 20.64
CA ILE A 540 -7.89 -19.31 19.86
C ILE A 540 -8.17 -18.08 20.74
N PHE A 541 -9.04 -18.21 21.74
CA PHE A 541 -9.35 -17.12 22.68
C PHE A 541 -8.21 -16.81 23.67
N ALA A 542 -7.23 -17.69 23.78
CA ALA A 542 -6.03 -17.51 24.59
C ALA A 542 -4.79 -17.18 23.73
N THR A 543 -4.97 -17.03 22.40
CA THR A 543 -3.89 -16.67 21.46
C THR A 543 -3.93 -15.16 21.23
N PRO A 544 -2.79 -14.45 21.31
CA PRO A 544 -2.76 -13.02 20.98
C PRO A 544 -3.32 -12.76 19.57
N PHE A 545 -3.98 -11.63 19.38
CA PHE A 545 -4.49 -11.19 18.08
C PHE A 545 -3.76 -9.94 17.62
N GLU A 546 -3.29 -9.94 16.38
CA GLU A 546 -2.65 -8.78 15.73
C GLU A 546 -2.89 -8.89 14.22
N PHE A 547 -3.64 -7.95 13.64
CA PHE A 547 -4.03 -8.07 12.22
C PHE A 547 -2.84 -7.98 11.29
N PHE A 548 -2.15 -6.84 11.26
CA PHE A 548 -0.85 -6.67 10.65
C PHE A 548 0.20 -6.41 11.73
N PRO A 549 1.27 -7.20 11.79
CA PRO A 549 2.30 -6.99 12.79
C PRO A 549 3.11 -5.73 12.50
N ALA A 550 3.57 -5.09 13.57
CA ALA A 550 4.56 -4.04 13.46
C ALA A 550 5.83 -4.57 12.80
N ALA A 551 6.35 -3.87 11.80
CA ALA A 551 7.63 -4.20 11.20
C ALA A 551 8.75 -4.04 12.26
N ASN A 552 9.73 -4.95 12.25
CA ASN A 552 10.95 -4.77 13.06
C ASN A 552 11.87 -3.69 12.45
N LYS A 553 11.28 -2.60 11.95
CA LYS A 553 12.00 -1.44 11.41
C LYS A 553 12.50 -0.57 12.55
N LYS A 554 13.55 0.19 12.28
CA LYS A 554 14.20 1.08 13.26
C LYS A 554 13.44 2.40 13.43
N GLU A 555 12.56 2.72 12.50
CA GLU A 555 11.89 4.01 12.40
C GLU A 555 10.62 4.06 13.26
N VAL A 556 10.50 5.17 14.01
CA VAL A 556 9.27 5.60 14.68
C VAL A 556 8.90 6.96 14.13
N VAL A 557 7.67 7.10 13.67
CA VAL A 557 7.11 8.37 13.21
C VAL A 557 6.27 8.97 14.34
N VAL A 558 6.63 10.17 14.75
CA VAL A 558 5.91 10.98 15.75
C VAL A 558 5.16 12.07 15.00
N THR A 559 3.86 11.95 14.89
CA THR A 559 2.99 12.98 14.30
C THR A 559 2.49 13.90 15.38
N VAL A 560 2.60 15.19 15.15
CA VAL A 560 2.23 16.25 16.10
C VAL A 560 1.29 17.22 15.41
N THR A 561 0.14 17.46 16.02
CA THR A 561 -0.84 18.47 15.58
C THR A 561 -1.02 19.47 16.72
N LEU A 562 -0.86 20.75 16.41
CA LEU A 562 -1.04 21.87 17.33
C LEU A 562 -2.37 22.58 17.04
N PRO A 563 -2.83 23.49 17.88
CA PRO A 563 -4.00 24.33 17.57
C PRO A 563 -3.85 25.06 16.23
N SER A 564 -4.92 25.15 15.45
CA SER A 564 -4.94 25.68 14.08
C SER A 564 -4.32 27.09 13.91
N GLU A 565 -4.35 27.93 14.94
CA GLU A 565 -3.76 29.27 14.92
C GLU A 565 -2.21 29.27 15.08
N THR A 566 -1.58 28.09 15.14
CA THR A 566 -0.13 27.96 15.38
C THR A 566 0.63 28.20 14.08
N THR A 567 1.59 29.13 14.11
CA THR A 567 2.48 29.40 12.95
C THR A 567 3.51 28.30 12.76
N LEU A 568 4.01 28.15 11.53
CA LEU A 568 5.02 27.16 11.17
C LEU A 568 6.28 27.22 12.03
N ASP A 569 6.79 28.42 12.34
CA ASP A 569 7.97 28.58 13.20
C ASP A 569 7.72 28.05 14.61
N LYS A 570 6.53 28.33 15.18
CA LYS A 570 6.16 27.84 16.52
C LYS A 570 5.95 26.33 16.54
N THR A 571 5.44 25.77 15.43
CA THR A 571 5.33 24.33 15.24
C THR A 571 6.73 23.70 15.23
N ASN A 572 7.66 24.25 14.44
CA ASN A 572 9.03 23.79 14.42
C ASN A 572 9.70 23.85 15.80
N ASP A 573 9.55 24.97 16.54
CA ASP A 573 10.08 25.10 17.91
C ASP A 573 9.51 24.04 18.87
N THR A 574 8.26 23.66 18.69
CA THR A 574 7.62 22.63 19.51
C THR A 574 8.15 21.23 19.15
N LEU A 575 8.31 20.94 17.85
CA LEU A 575 8.91 19.70 17.39
C LEU A 575 10.36 19.54 17.87
N GLU A 576 11.17 20.60 17.86
CA GLU A 576 12.53 20.60 18.39
C GLU A 576 12.56 20.27 19.90
N LYS A 577 11.62 20.80 20.68
CA LYS A 577 11.50 20.48 22.12
C LYS A 577 11.11 19.01 22.33
N ILE A 578 10.19 18.48 21.51
CA ILE A 578 9.80 17.06 21.53
C ILE A 578 11.00 16.19 21.14
N GLU A 579 11.73 16.56 20.08
CA GLU A 579 12.94 15.87 19.64
C GLU A 579 13.98 15.79 20.77
N GLN A 580 14.22 16.91 21.49
CA GLN A 580 15.15 16.96 22.61
C GLN A 580 14.77 16.02 23.75
N GLU A 581 13.48 15.87 24.06
CA GLU A 581 13.01 14.90 25.06
C GLU A 581 13.25 13.46 24.61
N ILE A 582 12.98 13.17 23.33
CA ILE A 582 13.20 11.84 22.77
C ILE A 582 14.69 11.49 22.76
N LYS A 583 15.57 12.43 22.42
CA LYS A 583 17.03 12.24 22.38
C LYS A 583 17.65 11.93 23.74
N GLN A 584 16.96 12.21 24.86
CA GLN A 584 17.44 11.82 26.20
C GLN A 584 17.36 10.30 26.43
N GLN A 585 16.60 9.58 25.58
CA GLN A 585 16.52 8.13 25.66
C GLN A 585 17.78 7.48 25.06
N LYS A 586 18.27 6.44 25.73
CA LYS A 586 19.39 5.64 25.19
C LYS A 586 18.91 4.83 23.98
N GLY A 587 19.74 4.74 22.97
CA GLY A 587 19.44 3.93 21.77
C GLY A 587 18.77 4.72 20.65
N ILE A 588 18.77 6.05 20.67
CA ILE A 588 18.42 6.89 19.53
C ILE A 588 19.65 7.07 18.65
N GLU A 589 19.56 6.66 17.37
CA GLU A 589 20.62 6.80 16.36
C GLU A 589 20.58 8.17 15.68
N GLU A 590 19.39 8.55 15.18
CA GLU A 590 19.20 9.81 14.46
C GLU A 590 17.73 10.28 14.50
N THR A 591 17.55 11.56 14.23
CA THR A 591 16.23 12.19 14.16
C THR A 591 16.14 13.12 12.96
N ALA A 592 14.95 13.22 12.37
CA ALA A 592 14.65 14.21 11.32
C ALA A 592 13.28 14.84 11.59
N ILE A 593 13.20 16.16 11.54
CA ILE A 593 11.98 16.94 11.72
C ILE A 593 11.48 17.41 10.36
N PHE A 594 10.17 17.33 10.17
CA PHE A 594 9.44 17.85 9.02
C PHE A 594 8.24 18.65 9.56
N ALA A 595 8.40 19.96 9.71
CA ALA A 595 7.32 20.85 10.12
C ALA A 595 6.55 21.33 8.89
N GLY A 596 5.23 21.45 8.98
CA GLY A 596 4.35 21.90 7.90
C GLY A 596 4.03 20.81 6.87
N GLY A 597 4.98 20.47 6.04
CA GLY A 597 4.77 19.57 4.89
C GLY A 597 4.80 18.07 5.18
N GLY A 598 5.13 17.65 6.41
CA GLY A 598 5.26 16.23 6.81
C GLY A 598 6.39 15.47 6.10
N VAL A 599 6.60 14.22 6.50
CA VAL A 599 7.59 13.32 5.88
C VAL A 599 7.25 13.14 4.39
N PRO A 600 8.23 13.15 3.48
CA PRO A 600 8.00 12.69 2.11
C PRO A 600 7.37 11.29 2.14
N ASN A 601 6.72 10.85 1.07
CA ASN A 601 6.05 9.53 1.01
C ASN A 601 7.06 8.37 1.18
N LEU A 602 7.78 8.40 2.32
CA LEU A 602 8.69 7.36 2.80
C LEU A 602 7.94 6.51 3.82
N PHE A 603 8.31 5.27 3.93
CA PHE A 603 7.76 4.37 4.95
C PHE A 603 6.23 4.19 4.91
N ASN A 604 5.58 4.43 3.76
CA ASN A 604 4.11 4.42 3.61
C ASN A 604 3.40 5.40 4.57
N GLU A 605 4.06 6.51 4.90
CA GLU A 605 3.57 7.52 5.81
C GLU A 605 3.40 8.86 5.10
N SER A 606 2.25 9.46 5.28
CA SER A 606 1.98 10.85 4.88
C SER A 606 1.10 11.52 5.92
N ILE A 607 1.22 12.83 6.07
CA ILE A 607 0.22 13.63 6.80
C ILE A 607 -0.94 13.88 5.83
N SER A 608 -2.16 13.50 6.23
CA SER A 608 -3.37 13.74 5.43
C SER A 608 -3.72 15.23 5.29
N ASN A 609 -3.38 16.04 6.31
CA ASN A 609 -3.66 17.48 6.37
C ASN A 609 -2.37 18.23 6.72
N ALA A 610 -1.47 18.37 5.74
CA ALA A 610 -0.26 19.17 5.90
C ALA A 610 -0.65 20.66 6.04
N SER A 611 -0.21 21.30 7.12
CA SER A 611 -0.49 22.71 7.41
C SER A 611 0.55 23.25 8.39
N ASP A 612 0.57 24.56 8.58
CA ASP A 612 1.54 25.24 9.44
C ASP A 612 1.56 24.70 10.88
N HIS A 613 0.41 24.22 11.37
CA HIS A 613 0.24 23.70 12.73
C HIS A 613 0.51 22.20 12.86
N THR A 614 0.94 21.51 11.79
CA THR A 614 1.24 20.08 11.80
C THR A 614 2.72 19.80 11.55
N GLY A 615 3.20 18.66 12.04
CA GLY A 615 4.56 18.23 11.74
C GLY A 615 4.83 16.79 12.16
N GLN A 616 5.93 16.25 11.66
CA GLN A 616 6.38 14.89 11.95
C GLN A 616 7.84 14.86 12.34
N ILE A 617 8.17 13.96 13.27
CA ILE A 617 9.55 13.63 13.63
C ILE A 617 9.76 12.14 13.29
N VAL A 618 10.75 11.86 12.47
CA VAL A 618 11.23 10.48 12.27
C VAL A 618 12.37 10.23 13.23
N VAL A 619 12.23 9.19 14.04
CA VAL A 619 13.23 8.77 15.02
C VAL A 619 13.72 7.38 14.64
N ARG A 620 15.03 7.19 14.47
CA ARG A 620 15.64 5.89 14.28
C ARG A 620 16.27 5.38 15.57
N VAL A 621 15.94 4.15 15.93
CA VAL A 621 16.44 3.48 17.12
C VAL A 621 17.51 2.44 16.77
N ASP A 622 18.45 2.23 17.66
CA ASP A 622 19.35 1.07 17.64
C ASP A 622 18.60 -0.15 18.21
N ASN A 623 18.14 -1.05 17.35
CA ASN A 623 17.38 -2.23 17.76
C ASN A 623 18.15 -3.15 18.74
N ASN A 624 19.48 -3.00 18.88
CA ASN A 624 20.27 -3.73 19.87
C ASN A 624 20.10 -3.17 21.28
N GLN A 625 19.71 -1.90 21.41
CA GLN A 625 19.55 -1.20 22.68
C GLN A 625 18.08 -0.98 23.05
N MET A 626 17.24 -0.64 22.07
CA MET A 626 15.81 -0.36 22.28
C MET A 626 15.03 -0.61 20.99
N THR A 627 13.91 -1.30 21.07
CA THR A 627 13.01 -1.51 19.93
C THR A 627 12.10 -0.30 19.70
N SER A 628 11.62 -0.11 18.48
CA SER A 628 10.64 0.94 18.12
C SER A 628 9.42 0.92 19.02
N LYS A 629 8.87 -0.29 19.29
CA LYS A 629 7.73 -0.46 20.21
C LYS A 629 8.05 0.01 21.62
N ALA A 630 9.23 -0.35 22.15
CA ALA A 630 9.63 0.06 23.49
C ALA A 630 9.78 1.59 23.63
N LEU A 631 10.22 2.29 22.57
CA LEU A 631 10.24 3.75 22.52
C LEU A 631 8.81 4.31 22.59
N ILE A 632 7.89 3.79 21.78
CA ILE A 632 6.48 4.22 21.75
C ILE A 632 5.84 4.04 23.12
N ASP A 633 5.93 2.84 23.69
CA ASP A 633 5.33 2.50 25.01
C ASP A 633 5.87 3.40 26.13
N ARG A 634 7.16 3.78 26.05
CA ARG A 634 7.82 4.60 27.08
C ARG A 634 7.54 6.08 26.93
N MET A 635 7.43 6.61 25.72
CA MET A 635 7.44 8.04 25.45
C MET A 635 6.07 8.65 25.16
N THR A 636 5.10 7.90 24.66
CA THR A 636 3.79 8.44 24.24
C THR A 636 3.09 9.20 25.36
N GLU A 637 2.85 8.56 26.48
CA GLU A 637 2.16 9.19 27.60
C GLU A 637 2.94 10.34 28.30
N PRO A 638 4.26 10.23 28.54
CA PRO A 638 5.07 11.34 29.05
C PRO A 638 5.05 12.58 28.14
N LEU A 639 5.14 12.38 26.80
CA LEU A 639 5.09 13.49 25.85
C LEU A 639 3.74 14.18 25.85
N ARG A 640 2.63 13.42 25.80
CA ARG A 640 1.25 13.95 25.89
C ARG A 640 1.01 14.74 27.18
N LYS A 641 1.53 14.27 28.31
CA LYS A 641 1.41 14.98 29.60
C LYS A 641 2.21 16.27 29.65
N LYS A 642 3.38 16.31 28.98
CA LYS A 642 4.27 17.46 28.95
C LYS A 642 3.80 18.53 27.97
N PHE A 643 3.33 18.11 26.79
CA PHE A 643 2.87 18.99 25.71
C PHE A 643 1.34 18.91 25.56
N LYS A 644 0.62 19.50 26.50
CA LYS A 644 -0.86 19.37 26.61
C LYS A 644 -1.63 20.02 25.46
N ASP A 645 -1.01 21.01 24.80
CA ASP A 645 -1.62 21.72 23.67
C ASP A 645 -1.29 21.04 22.32
N ALA A 646 -0.68 19.86 22.37
CA ALA A 646 -0.31 19.10 21.18
C ALA A 646 -0.95 17.71 21.19
N ASP A 647 -1.60 17.36 20.10
CA ASP A 647 -2.00 15.99 19.82
C ASP A 647 -0.81 15.21 19.28
N ILE A 648 -0.28 14.30 20.10
CA ILE A 648 0.92 13.52 19.78
C ILE A 648 0.54 12.07 19.53
N PHE A 649 0.85 11.60 18.33
CA PHE A 649 0.67 10.22 17.93
C PHE A 649 2.00 9.61 17.49
N MET A 650 2.40 8.51 18.15
CA MET A 650 3.62 7.78 17.81
C MET A 650 3.27 6.43 17.22
N LYS A 651 3.85 6.09 16.07
CA LYS A 651 3.68 4.77 15.46
C LYS A 651 4.98 4.28 14.83
N THR A 652 5.10 2.96 14.75
CA THR A 652 6.13 2.31 13.93
C THR A 652 5.57 1.96 12.56
N ILE A 653 6.45 1.63 11.64
CA ILE A 653 6.06 1.18 10.29
C ILE A 653 5.37 -0.18 10.39
N VAL A 654 4.23 -0.33 9.75
CA VAL A 654 3.48 -1.59 9.65
C VAL A 654 3.88 -2.31 8.37
N GLN A 655 4.07 -3.65 8.46
CA GLN A 655 4.25 -4.50 7.27
C GLN A 655 2.88 -4.95 6.74
N GLY A 656 2.33 -4.21 5.78
CA GLY A 656 1.04 -4.52 5.18
C GLY A 656 0.45 -3.32 4.46
N PRO A 657 -0.79 -3.43 3.99
CA PRO A 657 -1.57 -2.28 3.57
C PRO A 657 -1.63 -1.22 4.67
N PRO A 658 -1.67 0.07 4.31
CA PRO A 658 -1.86 1.13 5.29
C PRO A 658 -3.13 0.85 6.10
N THR A 659 -3.00 0.77 7.42
CA THR A 659 -4.14 0.66 8.32
C THR A 659 -4.56 2.04 8.79
N GLY A 660 -5.87 2.31 8.82
CA GLY A 660 -6.41 3.52 9.41
C GLY A 660 -6.22 3.60 10.92
N ALA A 661 -6.86 4.58 11.56
CA ALA A 661 -6.96 4.59 13.02
C ALA A 661 -7.70 3.33 13.51
N PRO A 662 -7.43 2.85 14.73
CA PRO A 662 -8.10 1.65 15.26
C PRO A 662 -9.63 1.73 15.22
N VAL A 663 -10.19 2.88 15.54
CA VAL A 663 -11.62 3.19 15.38
C VAL A 663 -11.78 4.53 14.68
N THR A 664 -12.54 4.54 13.60
CA THR A 664 -12.91 5.74 12.85
C THR A 664 -14.44 5.87 12.85
N VAL A 665 -14.95 7.06 13.06
CA VAL A 665 -16.39 7.35 13.00
C VAL A 665 -16.62 8.52 12.08
N THR A 666 -17.37 8.31 11.01
CA THR A 666 -17.78 9.37 10.10
C THR A 666 -19.24 9.73 10.32
N VAL A 667 -19.50 11.01 10.60
CA VAL A 667 -20.83 11.59 10.74
C VAL A 667 -21.13 12.41 9.51
N ALA A 668 -22.19 12.08 8.76
CA ALA A 668 -22.57 12.73 7.51
C ALA A 668 -23.97 13.35 7.61
N GLY A 669 -24.16 14.51 6.97
CA GLY A 669 -25.47 15.17 6.92
C GLY A 669 -25.43 16.56 6.30
N GLU A 670 -26.58 17.09 5.89
CA GLU A 670 -26.68 18.37 5.17
C GLU A 670 -26.29 19.60 6.01
N GLN A 671 -26.49 19.54 7.34
CA GLN A 671 -26.26 20.68 8.22
C GLN A 671 -24.96 20.51 9.02
N PHE A 672 -23.90 21.17 8.59
CA PHE A 672 -22.58 21.10 9.20
C PHE A 672 -22.57 21.41 10.72
N SER A 673 -23.38 22.37 11.18
CA SER A 673 -23.49 22.68 12.61
C SER A 673 -23.98 21.50 13.46
N LYS A 674 -24.90 20.67 12.93
CA LYS A 674 -25.35 19.46 13.64
C LYS A 674 -24.27 18.38 13.68
N LEU A 675 -23.43 18.31 12.64
CA LEU A 675 -22.28 17.39 12.65
C LEU A 675 -21.34 17.76 13.78
N VAL A 676 -21.10 19.08 14.00
CA VAL A 676 -20.25 19.57 15.08
C VAL A 676 -20.82 19.19 16.45
N ASP A 677 -22.13 19.38 16.67
CA ASP A 677 -22.77 19.01 17.94
C ASP A 677 -22.61 17.52 18.26
N VAL A 678 -22.76 16.65 17.24
CA VAL A 678 -22.57 15.20 17.40
C VAL A 678 -21.09 14.84 17.58
N LYS A 679 -20.18 15.51 16.87
CA LYS A 679 -18.72 15.37 17.04
C LYS A 679 -18.33 15.64 18.50
N GLU A 680 -18.77 16.75 19.09
CA GLU A 680 -18.44 17.11 20.47
C GLU A 680 -18.96 16.06 21.46
N LYS A 681 -20.18 15.57 21.24
CA LYS A 681 -20.78 14.52 22.06
C LYS A 681 -20.00 13.22 21.95
N LEU A 682 -19.69 12.76 20.73
CA LEU A 682 -18.86 11.57 20.50
C LEU A 682 -17.48 11.69 21.14
N THR A 683 -16.81 12.83 20.95
CA THR A 683 -15.48 13.10 21.54
C THR A 683 -15.50 12.98 23.06
N LYS A 684 -16.54 13.55 23.71
CA LYS A 684 -16.66 13.46 25.16
C LYS A 684 -16.90 12.02 25.63
N GLU A 685 -17.89 11.34 25.06
CA GLU A 685 -18.26 9.99 25.50
C GLU A 685 -17.15 8.97 25.20
N MET A 686 -16.45 9.09 24.05
CA MET A 686 -15.29 8.25 23.72
C MET A 686 -14.11 8.46 24.69
N LYS A 687 -13.84 9.71 25.12
CA LYS A 687 -12.81 9.99 26.14
C LYS A 687 -13.16 9.34 27.48
N GLU A 688 -14.41 9.46 27.90
CA GLU A 688 -14.92 8.87 29.15
C GLU A 688 -14.87 7.33 29.09
N SER A 689 -14.99 6.72 27.91
CA SER A 689 -14.94 5.28 27.66
C SER A 689 -13.53 4.75 27.32
N GLY A 690 -12.45 5.53 27.53
CA GLY A 690 -11.07 5.03 27.50
C GLY A 690 -10.25 5.38 26.26
N ALA A 691 -10.73 6.25 25.37
CA ALA A 691 -9.89 6.78 24.31
C ALA A 691 -8.79 7.70 24.88
N SER A 692 -7.53 7.42 24.55
CA SER A 692 -6.39 8.23 25.04
C SER A 692 -6.13 9.45 24.14
N LEU A 693 -6.47 9.34 22.86
CA LEU A 693 -6.38 10.42 21.88
C LEU A 693 -7.57 10.30 20.92
N ILE A 694 -8.20 11.43 20.63
CA ILE A 694 -9.22 11.56 19.59
C ILE A 694 -8.82 12.74 18.73
N THR A 695 -8.70 12.51 17.43
CA THR A 695 -8.45 13.55 16.42
C THR A 695 -9.62 13.62 15.45
N ASP A 696 -9.82 14.75 14.82
CA ASP A 696 -10.83 14.90 13.77
C ASP A 696 -10.24 15.61 12.53
N ASP A 697 -11.00 15.65 11.44
CA ASP A 697 -10.58 16.19 10.14
C ASP A 697 -11.00 17.65 9.92
N VAL A 698 -11.69 18.28 10.87
CA VAL A 698 -12.16 19.67 10.77
C VAL A 698 -11.48 20.63 11.75
N ASN A 699 -10.74 20.09 12.72
CA ASN A 699 -10.05 20.85 13.76
C ASN A 699 -10.96 21.81 14.57
N GLN A 700 -10.38 22.79 15.25
CA GLN A 700 -11.11 23.84 15.94
C GLN A 700 -11.38 25.02 14.99
N PRO A 701 -12.49 25.74 15.15
CA PRO A 701 -12.73 26.92 14.34
C PRO A 701 -11.69 27.99 14.60
N VAL A 702 -11.24 28.66 13.55
CA VAL A 702 -10.26 29.75 13.62
C VAL A 702 -10.98 31.11 13.59
N LYS A 703 -10.39 32.08 14.29
CA LYS A 703 -10.85 33.47 14.23
C LYS A 703 -10.65 34.03 12.85
N THR A 704 -11.72 34.47 12.23
CA THR A 704 -11.74 35.01 10.88
C THR A 704 -12.29 36.42 10.92
N ILE A 705 -11.64 37.34 10.22
CA ILE A 705 -12.17 38.67 9.97
C ILE A 705 -12.98 38.62 8.68
N SER A 706 -14.28 38.59 8.77
CA SER A 706 -15.17 38.70 7.60
C SER A 706 -15.51 40.16 7.30
N PHE A 707 -15.70 40.49 6.02
CA PHE A 707 -15.95 41.82 5.54
C PHE A 707 -17.43 41.97 5.09
N GLU A 708 -18.24 42.63 5.89
CA GLU A 708 -19.65 42.92 5.51
C GLU A 708 -19.69 44.08 4.51
N LEU A 709 -20.25 43.83 3.32
CA LEU A 709 -20.36 44.81 2.25
C LEU A 709 -21.58 45.70 2.39
N ASN A 710 -21.42 47.04 2.32
CA ASN A 710 -22.52 47.99 2.21
C ASN A 710 -22.95 48.10 0.73
N ARG A 711 -23.85 47.22 0.30
CA ARG A 711 -24.28 47.08 -1.09
C ARG A 711 -24.98 48.34 -1.64
N ASP A 712 -25.70 49.09 -0.81
CA ASP A 712 -26.39 50.31 -1.23
C ASP A 712 -25.38 51.39 -1.63
N ARG A 713 -24.39 51.66 -0.78
CA ARG A 713 -23.34 52.61 -1.10
C ARG A 713 -22.41 52.17 -2.26
N MET A 714 -22.17 50.87 -2.37
CA MET A 714 -21.43 50.31 -3.50
C MET A 714 -22.17 50.54 -4.82
N ALA A 715 -23.47 50.34 -4.85
CA ALA A 715 -24.32 50.57 -6.03
C ALA A 715 -24.35 52.04 -6.42
N GLU A 716 -24.45 52.98 -5.44
CA GLU A 716 -24.38 54.42 -5.69
C GLU A 716 -23.10 54.87 -6.39
N ASP A 717 -21.97 54.29 -5.99
CA ASP A 717 -20.62 54.63 -6.45
C ASP A 717 -20.10 53.68 -7.58
N GLY A 718 -20.95 52.79 -8.10
CA GLY A 718 -20.65 51.86 -9.20
C GLY A 718 -19.65 50.77 -8.85
N LEU A 719 -19.52 50.41 -7.59
CA LEU A 719 -18.59 49.38 -7.12
C LEU A 719 -19.27 47.99 -7.09
N THR A 720 -18.50 46.96 -7.41
CA THR A 720 -18.92 45.55 -7.32
C THR A 720 -18.22 44.84 -6.17
N ALA A 721 -18.82 43.76 -5.67
CA ALA A 721 -18.20 42.92 -4.64
C ALA A 721 -16.83 42.36 -5.10
N GLN A 722 -16.73 41.93 -6.35
CA GLN A 722 -15.52 41.47 -6.97
C GLN A 722 -14.39 42.51 -6.96
N PHE A 723 -14.76 43.79 -7.28
CA PHE A 723 -13.79 44.88 -7.22
C PHE A 723 -13.25 45.11 -5.81
N VAL A 724 -14.16 45.10 -4.80
CA VAL A 724 -13.78 45.28 -3.39
C VAL A 724 -12.90 44.13 -2.90
N SER A 725 -13.26 42.87 -3.20
CA SER A 725 -12.45 41.70 -2.86
C SER A 725 -11.05 41.79 -3.48
N ARG A 726 -10.96 42.22 -4.75
CA ARG A 726 -9.67 42.39 -5.44
C ARG A 726 -8.80 43.47 -4.79
N GLN A 727 -9.42 44.56 -4.29
CA GLN A 727 -8.68 45.61 -3.58
C GLN A 727 -8.16 45.14 -2.21
N LEU A 728 -8.94 44.34 -1.50
CA LEU A 728 -8.49 43.71 -0.24
C LEU A 728 -7.34 42.73 -0.53
N GLY A 729 -7.48 41.87 -1.53
CA GLY A 729 -6.44 40.91 -1.93
C GLY A 729 -5.11 41.57 -2.29
N LEU A 730 -5.14 42.74 -2.94
CA LEU A 730 -3.92 43.50 -3.26
C LEU A 730 -3.10 43.91 -2.05
N VAL A 731 -3.74 44.13 -0.93
CA VAL A 731 -3.09 44.58 0.30
C VAL A 731 -2.65 43.41 1.19
N THR A 732 -3.33 42.28 1.07
CA THR A 732 -3.03 41.06 1.83
C THR A 732 -1.99 40.20 1.09
N GLU A 733 -2.42 39.27 0.27
CA GLU A 733 -1.54 38.32 -0.42
C GLU A 733 -0.96 38.88 -1.74
N GLY A 734 -1.61 39.87 -2.33
CA GLY A 734 -1.30 40.39 -3.66
C GLY A 734 -2.05 39.66 -4.77
N ILE A 735 -1.86 40.11 -6.00
CA ILE A 735 -2.45 39.51 -7.20
C ILE A 735 -1.37 38.77 -7.98
N PRO A 736 -1.47 37.45 -8.15
CA PRO A 736 -0.54 36.72 -9.01
C PRO A 736 -0.77 37.11 -10.48
N LEU A 737 0.29 37.41 -11.20
CA LEU A 737 0.25 37.76 -12.64
C LEU A 737 0.82 36.66 -13.55
N GLY A 738 1.26 35.55 -12.96
CA GLY A 738 1.87 34.43 -13.69
C GLY A 738 3.36 34.33 -13.47
N THR A 739 3.99 33.43 -14.22
CA THR A 739 5.39 33.06 -14.08
C THR A 739 6.23 33.69 -15.19
N PHE A 740 7.36 34.29 -14.84
CA PHE A 740 8.25 35.01 -15.74
C PHE A 740 9.67 34.46 -15.70
N LYS A 741 10.36 34.48 -16.83
CA LYS A 741 11.75 34.00 -16.91
C LYS A 741 12.73 34.99 -16.31
N GLN A 742 13.70 34.46 -15.53
CA GLN A 742 14.87 35.19 -15.07
C GLN A 742 16.12 34.32 -15.19
N GLY A 743 16.83 34.46 -16.27
CA GLY A 743 17.92 33.56 -16.63
C GLY A 743 17.37 32.20 -17.05
N THR A 744 17.68 31.15 -16.25
CA THR A 744 17.14 29.78 -16.40
C THR A 744 15.96 29.52 -15.49
N ASP A 745 15.70 30.40 -14.52
CA ASP A 745 14.69 30.17 -13.48
C ASP A 745 13.34 30.80 -13.91
N ASP A 746 12.27 30.10 -13.61
CA ASP A 746 10.89 30.58 -13.71
C ASP A 746 10.49 31.17 -12.34
N ILE A 747 10.11 32.45 -12.31
CA ILE A 747 9.81 33.17 -11.06
C ILE A 747 8.38 33.72 -11.13
N ASP A 748 7.57 33.39 -10.13
CA ASP A 748 6.22 33.90 -10.01
C ASP A 748 6.23 35.40 -9.67
N LEU A 749 5.40 36.16 -10.38
CA LEU A 749 5.23 37.60 -10.13
C LEU A 749 3.94 37.85 -9.37
N VAL A 750 4.06 38.49 -8.23
CA VAL A 750 2.93 38.97 -7.43
C VAL A 750 2.95 40.49 -7.37
N VAL A 751 1.84 41.13 -7.67
CA VAL A 751 1.67 42.59 -7.51
C VAL A 751 0.99 42.86 -6.17
N LYS A 752 1.67 43.66 -5.33
CA LYS A 752 1.15 44.14 -4.04
C LYS A 752 1.09 45.66 -4.02
N GLN A 753 0.20 46.18 -3.20
CA GLN A 753 0.19 47.62 -2.88
C GLN A 753 0.98 47.85 -1.60
N ASP A 754 1.95 48.76 -1.63
CA ASP A 754 2.84 49.03 -0.48
C ASP A 754 2.07 49.73 0.65
N MET A 755 1.94 49.02 1.78
CA MET A 755 1.33 49.50 3.01
C MET A 755 2.39 49.66 4.13
N SER A 756 3.65 49.82 3.79
CA SER A 756 4.82 49.82 4.70
C SER A 756 4.78 50.85 5.84
N THR A 757 3.77 51.74 5.88
CA THR A 757 3.59 52.73 6.96
C THR A 757 2.75 52.24 8.13
N HIS A 758 2.23 50.99 8.10
CA HIS A 758 1.22 50.54 9.07
C HIS A 758 1.74 49.32 9.86
N GLN A 759 2.32 49.54 11.04
CA GLN A 759 2.81 48.49 11.95
C GLN A 759 1.72 47.73 12.73
N ASN A 760 0.43 48.11 12.63
CA ASN A 760 -0.65 47.59 13.49
C ASN A 760 -1.86 47.03 12.70
N GLY A 761 -1.64 46.12 11.75
CA GLY A 761 -2.71 45.38 11.04
C GLY A 761 -3.39 46.15 9.90
N LEU A 762 -4.35 45.52 9.24
CA LEU A 762 -5.08 46.06 8.11
C LEU A 762 -5.95 47.25 8.55
N LYS A 763 -5.74 48.46 7.96
CA LYS A 763 -6.61 49.60 8.22
C LYS A 763 -7.40 49.97 6.98
N LEU A 764 -8.65 49.59 6.92
CA LEU A 764 -9.56 49.84 5.79
C LEU A 764 -9.66 51.33 5.38
N LYS A 765 -9.37 52.26 6.31
CA LYS A 765 -9.34 53.70 6.05
C LYS A 765 -8.21 54.12 5.12
N ASP A 766 -7.12 53.36 5.11
CA ASP A 766 -5.93 53.72 4.34
C ASP A 766 -5.93 53.07 2.94
N ILE A 767 -6.85 52.11 2.72
CA ILE A 767 -7.10 51.53 1.40
C ILE A 767 -8.06 52.44 0.65
N LYS A 768 -7.59 53.02 -0.46
CA LYS A 768 -8.43 53.90 -1.27
C LYS A 768 -8.88 53.19 -2.55
N VAL A 769 -10.16 53.32 -2.88
CA VAL A 769 -10.76 52.75 -4.08
C VAL A 769 -11.22 53.85 -5.02
N PRO A 770 -10.97 53.77 -6.35
CA PRO A 770 -11.48 54.72 -7.31
C PRO A 770 -13.00 54.53 -7.51
N VAL A 771 -13.73 55.59 -7.35
CA VAL A 771 -15.19 55.66 -7.62
C VAL A 771 -15.43 56.58 -8.79
N SER A 772 -16.35 56.21 -9.68
CA SER A 772 -16.71 57.06 -10.83
C SER A 772 -17.85 57.99 -10.42
N PRO A 773 -17.66 59.31 -10.43
CA PRO A 773 -18.77 60.24 -10.25
C PRO A 773 -19.82 60.08 -11.36
N ASN A 774 -21.08 60.17 -11.01
CA ASN A 774 -22.25 59.94 -11.89
C ASN A 774 -22.33 60.84 -13.15
N GLU A 775 -21.41 61.76 -13.35
CA GLU A 775 -21.40 62.68 -14.51
C GLU A 775 -19.97 62.98 -15.00
N GLY A 776 -19.30 62.00 -15.62
CA GLY A 776 -18.13 62.26 -16.48
C GLY A 776 -16.89 62.93 -15.84
N GLY A 777 -16.79 62.99 -14.51
CA GLY A 777 -15.63 63.52 -13.76
C GLY A 777 -14.48 62.53 -13.63
N MET A 778 -13.29 63.04 -13.21
CA MET A 778 -12.16 62.16 -12.87
C MET A 778 -12.54 61.24 -11.70
N PRO A 779 -12.06 59.97 -11.67
CA PRO A 779 -12.29 59.06 -10.56
C PRO A 779 -11.88 59.70 -9.22
N GLN A 780 -12.77 59.72 -8.22
CA GLN A 780 -12.44 60.13 -6.87
C GLN A 780 -11.97 58.94 -6.07
N LEU A 781 -11.00 59.12 -5.19
CA LEU A 781 -10.49 58.06 -4.34
C LEU A 781 -11.21 58.09 -2.98
N GLU A 782 -12.05 57.13 -2.69
CA GLU A 782 -12.75 56.96 -1.43
C GLU A 782 -12.15 55.87 -0.58
N PRO A 783 -12.14 56.01 0.77
CA PRO A 783 -11.60 54.98 1.64
C PRO A 783 -12.49 53.74 1.65
N LEU A 784 -11.91 52.56 1.60
CA LEU A 784 -12.62 51.27 1.57
C LEU A 784 -13.53 51.05 2.80
N SER A 785 -13.17 51.65 3.94
CA SER A 785 -13.98 51.64 5.17
C SER A 785 -15.38 52.26 5.01
N ARG A 786 -15.65 52.97 3.90
CA ARG A 786 -16.99 53.48 3.57
C ARG A 786 -17.92 52.37 3.07
N TYR A 787 -17.34 51.33 2.44
CA TYR A 787 -18.07 50.25 1.76
C TYR A 787 -18.03 48.94 2.51
N VAL A 788 -17.09 48.79 3.47
CA VAL A 788 -16.80 47.53 4.13
C VAL A 788 -16.70 47.71 5.64
N LYS A 789 -17.32 46.82 6.40
CA LYS A 789 -17.15 46.70 7.86
C LYS A 789 -16.48 45.38 8.22
N GLU A 790 -15.52 45.43 9.11
CA GLU A 790 -14.93 44.25 9.73
C GLU A 790 -15.90 43.65 10.76
N LYS A 791 -15.99 42.30 10.72
CA LYS A 791 -16.74 41.51 11.69
C LYS A 791 -15.93 40.29 12.04
N GLU A 792 -15.64 40.15 13.31
CA GLU A 792 -15.01 38.91 13.81
C GLU A 792 -16.01 37.78 13.78
N THR A 793 -15.64 36.66 13.15
CA THR A 793 -16.41 35.43 13.06
C THR A 793 -15.46 34.23 13.35
N GLU A 794 -16.03 33.09 13.62
CA GLU A 794 -15.32 31.85 13.72
C GLU A 794 -15.70 30.97 12.53
N GLN A 795 -14.74 30.42 11.82
CA GLN A 795 -14.96 29.55 10.67
C GLN A 795 -14.03 28.34 10.75
N TYR A 796 -14.49 27.21 10.23
CA TYR A 796 -13.66 26.03 10.07
C TYR A 796 -12.72 26.19 8.87
N GLU A 797 -11.47 25.73 9.02
CA GLU A 797 -10.45 25.81 7.96
C GLU A 797 -10.72 24.85 6.82
N SER A 798 -11.44 23.75 7.08
CA SER A 798 -11.78 22.72 6.11
C SER A 798 -13.21 22.23 6.30
N ILE A 799 -13.85 21.87 5.18
CA ILE A 799 -15.17 21.24 5.12
C ILE A 799 -15.01 19.96 4.30
N PRO A 800 -14.91 18.79 4.96
CA PRO A 800 -14.86 17.50 4.27
C PRO A 800 -16.24 17.09 3.76
N HIS A 801 -16.27 16.40 2.62
CA HIS A 801 -17.45 15.71 2.09
C HIS A 801 -17.15 14.24 1.78
N GLU A 802 -18.19 13.44 1.85
CA GLU A 802 -18.19 12.08 1.32
C GLU A 802 -19.45 11.89 0.46
N ASN A 803 -19.25 11.49 -0.80
CA ASN A 803 -20.32 11.31 -1.79
C ASN A 803 -21.26 12.53 -1.89
N GLY A 804 -20.68 13.74 -1.92
CA GLY A 804 -21.40 15.01 -2.07
C GLY A 804 -22.09 15.52 -0.80
N MET A 805 -21.90 14.86 0.36
CA MET A 805 -22.45 15.31 1.63
C MET A 805 -21.37 15.77 2.60
N PRO A 806 -21.55 16.88 3.32
CA PRO A 806 -20.66 17.28 4.40
C PRO A 806 -20.49 16.17 5.44
N THR A 807 -19.25 15.95 5.89
CA THR A 807 -18.90 14.94 6.88
C THR A 807 -17.97 15.49 7.96
N ILE A 808 -17.93 14.82 9.10
CA ILE A 808 -16.87 14.97 10.09
C ILE A 808 -16.40 13.57 10.49
N THR A 809 -15.11 13.32 10.39
CA THR A 809 -14.49 12.04 10.70
C THR A 809 -13.65 12.14 11.96
N LEU A 810 -14.05 11.38 13.00
CA LEU A 810 -13.30 11.21 14.25
C LEU A 810 -12.42 9.95 14.19
N LYS A 811 -11.20 10.05 14.67
CA LYS A 811 -10.25 8.95 14.79
C LYS A 811 -9.91 8.76 16.27
N ALA A 812 -10.24 7.61 16.83
CA ALA A 812 -10.00 7.30 18.25
C ALA A 812 -8.89 6.25 18.42
N TYR A 813 -8.02 6.52 19.37
CA TYR A 813 -6.86 5.69 19.68
C TYR A 813 -6.95 5.14 21.11
N PRO A 814 -6.56 3.86 21.36
CA PRO A 814 -6.71 3.23 22.66
C PRO A 814 -5.81 3.87 23.74
N GLY A 815 -6.32 3.82 24.97
CA GLY A 815 -5.51 3.95 26.15
C GLY A 815 -4.97 2.57 26.59
N THR A 816 -5.18 2.23 27.86
CA THR A 816 -4.75 0.95 28.45
C THR A 816 -5.86 -0.12 28.49
N SER A 817 -7.03 0.14 27.88
CA SER A 817 -8.16 -0.77 27.92
C SER A 817 -8.03 -1.89 26.87
N ASP A 818 -8.19 -3.13 27.27
CA ASP A 818 -8.23 -4.29 26.37
C ASP A 818 -9.58 -4.41 25.63
N THR A 819 -10.65 -3.73 26.13
CA THR A 819 -12.01 -3.72 25.56
C THR A 819 -12.29 -2.49 24.69
N PHE A 820 -11.27 -1.69 24.41
CA PHE A 820 -11.39 -0.39 23.72
C PHE A 820 -12.29 -0.41 22.47
N LYS A 821 -12.15 -1.44 21.64
CA LYS A 821 -12.93 -1.52 20.38
C LYS A 821 -14.43 -1.73 20.64
N ASP A 822 -14.75 -2.58 21.61
CA ASP A 822 -16.14 -2.88 21.98
C ASP A 822 -16.77 -1.68 22.68
N ASP A 823 -16.03 -1.03 23.59
CA ASP A 823 -16.46 0.17 24.31
C ASP A 823 -16.74 1.31 23.32
N MET A 824 -15.90 1.53 22.32
CA MET A 824 -16.12 2.54 21.28
C MET A 824 -17.33 2.22 20.41
N THR A 825 -17.54 0.95 20.05
CA THR A 825 -18.70 0.52 19.27
C THR A 825 -20.01 0.76 20.04
N GLU A 826 -20.00 0.54 21.35
CA GLU A 826 -21.17 0.81 22.21
C GLU A 826 -21.48 2.32 22.25
N VAL A 827 -20.47 3.17 22.46
CA VAL A 827 -20.60 4.65 22.44
C VAL A 827 -21.17 5.12 21.10
N ILE A 828 -20.64 4.65 19.98
CA ILE A 828 -21.11 5.02 18.65
C ILE A 828 -22.59 4.68 18.47
N ASN A 829 -22.99 3.48 18.89
CA ASN A 829 -24.38 3.02 18.80
C ASN A 829 -25.34 3.81 19.72
N GLU A 830 -24.88 4.21 20.91
CA GLU A 830 -25.68 5.01 21.86
C GLU A 830 -25.88 6.43 21.33
N VAL A 831 -24.82 7.08 20.86
CA VAL A 831 -24.91 8.41 20.28
C VAL A 831 -25.73 8.39 19.00
N GLY A 832 -25.60 7.37 18.15
CA GLY A 832 -26.41 7.21 16.94
C GLY A 832 -27.91 7.08 17.17
N LYS A 833 -28.33 6.58 18.33
CA LYS A 833 -29.76 6.50 18.73
C LYS A 833 -30.26 7.78 19.41
N SER A 834 -29.41 8.76 19.67
CA SER A 834 -29.77 10.00 20.36
C SER A 834 -30.53 10.98 19.43
N ASP A 835 -31.31 11.88 20.02
CA ASP A 835 -32.04 12.93 19.26
C ASP A 835 -31.11 13.88 18.50
N ALA A 836 -29.87 14.06 18.97
CA ALA A 836 -28.85 14.85 18.31
C ALA A 836 -28.42 14.25 16.95
N ALA A 837 -28.42 12.92 16.81
CA ALA A 837 -28.06 12.22 15.60
C ALA A 837 -29.22 12.02 14.60
N LYS A 838 -30.39 12.58 14.92
CA LYS A 838 -31.58 12.43 14.07
C LYS A 838 -31.37 13.11 12.71
N ASN A 839 -31.62 12.36 11.62
CA ASN A 839 -31.37 12.75 10.23
C ASN A 839 -29.87 12.89 9.88
N LEU A 840 -28.98 12.29 10.65
CA LEU A 840 -27.57 12.14 10.32
C LEU A 840 -27.26 10.66 10.08
N THR A 841 -26.29 10.42 9.23
CA THR A 841 -25.75 9.08 9.00
C THR A 841 -24.44 8.96 9.79
N ILE A 842 -24.37 7.97 10.68
CA ILE A 842 -23.14 7.66 11.42
C ILE A 842 -22.65 6.30 10.91
N SER A 843 -21.47 6.29 10.31
CA SER A 843 -20.78 5.09 9.84
C SER A 843 -19.52 4.85 10.67
N GLN A 844 -19.27 3.60 10.97
CA GLN A 844 -18.03 3.18 11.60
C GLN A 844 -17.06 2.72 10.51
N GLY A 845 -15.78 2.99 10.68
CA GLY A 845 -14.71 2.60 9.78
C GLY A 845 -13.40 2.40 10.56
N GLY A 846 -12.29 2.43 9.82
CA GLY A 846 -10.95 2.25 10.36
C GLY A 846 -10.53 0.80 10.41
N GLU A 847 -9.39 0.53 11.06
CA GLU A 847 -8.77 -0.80 11.08
C GLU A 847 -9.73 -1.91 11.53
N ASN A 848 -10.63 -1.60 12.47
CA ASN A 848 -11.60 -2.57 12.99
C ASN A 848 -12.64 -3.01 11.96
N GLU A 849 -13.13 -2.07 11.15
CA GLU A 849 -14.08 -2.37 10.06
C GLU A 849 -13.38 -3.14 8.94
N ASP A 850 -12.18 -2.70 8.54
CA ASP A 850 -11.37 -3.39 7.53
C ASP A 850 -11.06 -4.84 7.93
N GLN A 851 -10.77 -5.08 9.22
CA GLN A 851 -10.59 -6.42 9.78
C GLN A 851 -11.88 -7.25 9.67
N THR A 852 -13.01 -6.66 10.04
CA THR A 852 -14.32 -7.34 10.02
C THR A 852 -14.70 -7.73 8.60
N GLN A 853 -14.60 -6.81 7.65
CA GLN A 853 -14.86 -7.07 6.23
C GLN A 853 -13.93 -8.14 5.67
N PHE A 854 -12.64 -8.07 5.97
CA PHE A 854 -11.69 -9.11 5.58
C PHE A 854 -12.07 -10.49 6.10
N PHE A 855 -12.44 -10.61 7.39
CA PHE A 855 -12.82 -11.93 7.94
C PHE A 855 -14.13 -12.45 7.36
N ILE A 856 -15.07 -11.58 7.00
CA ILE A 856 -16.30 -11.97 6.28
C ILE A 856 -15.94 -12.47 4.87
N GLU A 857 -15.19 -11.71 4.09
CA GLU A 857 -14.77 -12.09 2.73
C GLU A 857 -13.99 -13.41 2.72
N ILE A 858 -12.97 -13.54 3.56
CA ILE A 858 -12.15 -14.75 3.61
C ILE A 858 -12.96 -15.98 4.06
N SER A 859 -13.95 -15.79 4.95
CA SER A 859 -14.84 -16.87 5.37
C SER A 859 -15.74 -17.34 4.25
N LEU A 860 -16.28 -16.42 3.44
CA LEU A 860 -17.08 -16.74 2.26
C LEU A 860 -16.22 -17.45 1.20
N LEU A 861 -15.03 -16.91 0.90
CA LEU A 861 -14.09 -17.55 -0.02
C LEU A 861 -13.66 -18.93 0.45
N PHE A 862 -13.42 -19.09 1.76
CA PHE A 862 -13.10 -20.40 2.34
C PHE A 862 -14.25 -21.40 2.18
N GLY A 863 -15.50 -20.96 2.31
CA GLY A 863 -16.69 -21.77 1.98
C GLY A 863 -16.70 -22.24 0.52
N VAL A 864 -16.36 -21.34 -0.42
CA VAL A 864 -16.21 -21.67 -1.85
C VAL A 864 -15.07 -22.67 -2.06
N VAL A 865 -13.93 -22.49 -1.42
CA VAL A 865 -12.79 -23.43 -1.44
C VAL A 865 -13.22 -24.83 -1.01
N LEU A 866 -13.91 -24.95 0.13
CA LEU A 866 -14.39 -26.25 0.63
C LEU A 866 -15.39 -26.88 -0.32
N LEU A 867 -16.28 -26.11 -0.94
CA LEU A 867 -17.22 -26.57 -1.93
C LEU A 867 -16.51 -27.11 -3.20
N LEU A 868 -15.55 -26.36 -3.73
CA LEU A 868 -14.79 -26.78 -4.92
C LEU A 868 -13.98 -28.06 -4.67
N ILE A 869 -13.35 -28.16 -3.51
CA ILE A 869 -12.64 -29.37 -3.07
C ILE A 869 -13.63 -30.54 -2.93
N TYR A 870 -14.79 -30.32 -2.28
CA TYR A 870 -15.83 -31.32 -2.13
C TYR A 870 -16.29 -31.86 -3.48
N VAL A 871 -16.65 -30.99 -4.41
CA VAL A 871 -17.12 -31.35 -5.76
C VAL A 871 -16.04 -32.15 -6.50
N THR A 872 -14.79 -31.69 -6.46
CA THR A 872 -13.67 -32.35 -7.14
C THR A 872 -13.47 -33.79 -6.65
N ILE A 873 -13.53 -33.99 -5.34
CA ILE A 873 -13.36 -35.30 -4.71
C ILE A 873 -14.60 -36.20 -4.95
N ALA A 874 -15.81 -35.61 -4.92
CA ALA A 874 -17.05 -36.33 -5.23
C ALA A 874 -17.03 -36.91 -6.66
N PHE A 875 -16.57 -36.13 -7.63
CA PHE A 875 -16.39 -36.59 -9.01
C PHE A 875 -15.37 -37.74 -9.12
N GLN A 876 -14.22 -37.63 -8.43
CA GLN A 876 -13.19 -38.67 -8.47
C GLN A 876 -13.67 -40.00 -7.90
N PHE A 877 -14.31 -39.98 -6.73
CA PHE A 877 -14.69 -41.20 -6.03
C PHE A 877 -16.12 -41.68 -6.37
N ASN A 878 -16.87 -40.91 -7.15
CA ASN A 878 -18.29 -41.14 -7.40
C ASN A 878 -19.09 -41.45 -6.09
N SER A 879 -18.83 -40.63 -5.06
CA SER A 879 -19.37 -40.78 -3.71
C SER A 879 -19.59 -39.39 -3.10
N LEU A 880 -20.72 -39.19 -2.45
CA LEU A 880 -21.01 -37.95 -1.68
C LEU A 880 -20.47 -38.01 -0.26
N MET A 881 -20.14 -39.20 0.26
CA MET A 881 -19.70 -39.38 1.65
C MET A 881 -18.18 -39.27 1.82
N LEU A 882 -17.40 -39.79 0.88
CA LEU A 882 -15.94 -39.73 0.94
C LEU A 882 -15.40 -38.31 0.99
N PRO A 883 -15.93 -37.33 0.23
CA PRO A 883 -15.50 -35.94 0.34
C PRO A 883 -15.66 -35.36 1.74
N LEU A 884 -16.76 -35.70 2.46
CA LEU A 884 -16.97 -35.23 3.83
C LEU A 884 -15.88 -35.75 4.80
N LEU A 885 -15.48 -37.04 4.62
CA LEU A 885 -14.38 -37.59 5.42
C LEU A 885 -13.02 -36.92 5.09
N VAL A 886 -12.80 -36.57 3.83
CA VAL A 886 -11.59 -35.82 3.43
C VAL A 886 -11.62 -34.42 4.01
N LEU A 887 -12.74 -33.70 3.93
CA LEU A 887 -12.88 -32.37 4.52
C LEU A 887 -12.71 -32.40 6.05
N GLY A 888 -13.05 -33.53 6.72
CA GLY A 888 -12.73 -33.75 8.12
C GLY A 888 -11.24 -33.61 8.43
N THR A 889 -10.34 -33.91 7.48
CA THR A 889 -8.89 -33.72 7.69
C THR A 889 -8.48 -32.24 7.69
N VAL A 890 -9.21 -31.39 6.99
CA VAL A 890 -9.02 -29.93 7.04
C VAL A 890 -9.34 -29.42 8.44
N TYR A 891 -10.47 -29.87 9.03
CA TYR A 891 -10.83 -29.52 10.40
C TYR A 891 -9.76 -29.93 11.42
N LEU A 892 -9.19 -31.14 11.27
CA LEU A 892 -8.09 -31.59 12.11
C LEU A 892 -6.80 -30.78 11.91
N ALA A 893 -6.55 -30.29 10.70
CA ALA A 893 -5.38 -29.46 10.40
C ALA A 893 -5.51 -28.06 11.01
N ILE A 894 -6.68 -27.45 10.94
CA ILE A 894 -6.95 -26.16 11.55
C ILE A 894 -6.75 -26.22 13.07
N SER A 895 -7.24 -27.30 13.73
CA SER A 895 -7.00 -27.50 15.16
C SER A 895 -5.50 -27.57 15.49
N GLY A 896 -4.70 -28.22 14.62
CA GLY A 896 -3.25 -28.27 14.75
C GLY A 896 -2.57 -26.90 14.55
N ALA A 897 -3.06 -26.08 13.62
CA ALA A 897 -2.56 -24.73 13.42
C ALA A 897 -2.78 -23.85 14.67
N ILE A 898 -3.98 -23.90 15.24
CA ILE A 898 -4.32 -23.15 16.47
C ILE A 898 -3.44 -23.59 17.65
N ILE A 899 -3.23 -24.90 17.83
CA ILE A 899 -2.28 -25.40 18.83
C ILE A 899 -0.88 -24.84 18.61
N GLY A 900 -0.43 -24.81 17.36
CA GLY A 900 0.88 -24.26 17.01
C GLY A 900 1.05 -22.79 17.39
N LEU A 901 0.08 -21.96 17.04
CA LEU A 901 0.06 -20.54 17.39
C LEU A 901 0.08 -20.33 18.91
N PHE A 902 -0.78 -21.07 19.63
CA PHE A 902 -0.85 -21.00 21.09
C PHE A 902 0.47 -21.40 21.75
N VAL A 903 1.06 -22.54 21.37
CA VAL A 903 2.31 -23.05 21.97
C VAL A 903 3.49 -22.12 21.70
N THR A 904 3.56 -21.54 20.52
CA THR A 904 4.65 -20.60 20.13
C THR A 904 4.38 -19.17 20.55
N GLN A 905 3.20 -18.88 21.17
CA GLN A 905 2.75 -17.52 21.50
C GLN A 905 2.82 -16.57 20.30
N THR A 906 2.58 -17.08 19.11
CA THR A 906 2.54 -16.31 17.87
C THR A 906 1.13 -15.76 17.66
N PRO A 907 0.97 -14.46 17.33
CA PRO A 907 -0.37 -13.86 17.20
C PRO A 907 -1.17 -14.51 16.07
N PHE A 908 -2.48 -14.61 16.27
CA PHE A 908 -3.42 -14.86 15.21
C PHE A 908 -3.53 -13.61 14.36
N SER A 909 -3.13 -13.69 13.09
CA SER A 909 -2.94 -12.53 12.21
C SER A 909 -3.55 -12.76 10.83
N PHE A 910 -3.55 -11.74 9.99
CA PHE A 910 -3.87 -11.81 8.56
C PHE A 910 -3.15 -13.00 7.90
N MET A 911 -1.83 -13.12 8.09
CA MET A 911 -1.02 -14.18 7.50
C MET A 911 -1.28 -15.54 8.14
N ALA A 912 -1.64 -15.62 9.43
CA ALA A 912 -2.07 -16.86 10.07
C ALA A 912 -3.35 -17.40 9.40
N THR A 913 -4.31 -16.53 9.11
CA THR A 913 -5.55 -16.89 8.40
C THR A 913 -5.26 -17.43 7.00
N MET A 914 -4.34 -16.80 6.27
CA MET A 914 -3.86 -17.30 4.97
C MET A 914 -3.20 -18.70 5.10
N GLY A 915 -2.45 -18.93 6.18
CA GLY A 915 -1.89 -20.23 6.51
C GLY A 915 -2.97 -21.31 6.71
N ILE A 916 -4.04 -20.96 7.41
CA ILE A 916 -5.20 -21.86 7.65
C ILE A 916 -5.91 -22.21 6.34
N VAL A 917 -6.19 -21.24 5.47
CA VAL A 917 -6.79 -21.50 4.16
C VAL A 917 -5.88 -22.39 3.30
N SER A 918 -4.56 -22.11 3.34
CA SER A 918 -3.55 -22.90 2.62
C SER A 918 -3.53 -24.37 3.04
N LEU A 919 -3.76 -24.65 4.34
CA LEU A 919 -3.82 -26.01 4.85
C LEU A 919 -4.92 -26.86 4.20
N ALA A 920 -6.07 -26.26 3.83
CA ALA A 920 -7.15 -26.99 3.18
C ALA A 920 -6.69 -27.69 1.90
N GLY A 921 -5.88 -27.02 1.07
CA GLY A 921 -5.32 -27.62 -0.13
C GLY A 921 -4.22 -28.67 0.14
N ILE A 922 -3.34 -28.38 1.09
CA ILE A 922 -2.15 -29.22 1.37
C ILE A 922 -2.57 -30.56 2.01
N VAL A 923 -3.46 -30.50 2.99
CA VAL A 923 -3.80 -31.68 3.82
C VAL A 923 -4.73 -32.66 3.10
N VAL A 924 -5.63 -32.13 2.27
CA VAL A 924 -6.57 -32.93 1.46
C VAL A 924 -5.83 -33.96 0.60
N ARG A 925 -4.68 -33.61 0.05
CA ARG A 925 -3.87 -34.48 -0.79
C ARG A 925 -3.53 -35.83 -0.11
N ASN A 926 -3.08 -35.80 1.14
CA ASN A 926 -2.67 -37.01 1.87
C ASN A 926 -3.88 -37.95 2.10
N ALA A 927 -5.04 -37.37 2.40
CA ALA A 927 -6.27 -38.11 2.61
C ALA A 927 -6.78 -38.74 1.29
N VAL A 928 -6.80 -37.97 0.18
CA VAL A 928 -7.23 -38.46 -1.15
C VAL A 928 -6.41 -39.67 -1.59
N VAL A 929 -5.06 -39.60 -1.46
CA VAL A 929 -4.17 -40.73 -1.83
C VAL A 929 -4.40 -41.95 -0.97
N LEU A 930 -4.69 -41.78 0.34
CA LEU A 930 -5.01 -42.88 1.23
C LEU A 930 -6.36 -43.55 0.85
N PHE A 931 -7.43 -42.75 0.66
CA PHE A 931 -8.74 -43.25 0.29
C PHE A 931 -8.75 -43.94 -1.07
N GLU A 932 -8.06 -43.42 -2.06
CA GLU A 932 -7.96 -44.05 -3.37
C GLU A 932 -7.33 -45.45 -3.26
N PHE A 933 -6.30 -45.59 -2.46
CA PHE A 933 -5.67 -46.88 -2.25
C PHE A 933 -6.55 -47.89 -1.51
N ILE A 934 -7.34 -47.40 -0.51
CA ILE A 934 -8.35 -48.23 0.17
C ILE A 934 -9.40 -48.73 -0.82
N GLU A 935 -9.99 -47.81 -1.63
CA GLU A 935 -11.02 -48.17 -2.63
C GLU A 935 -10.47 -49.10 -3.71
N GLN A 936 -9.23 -48.90 -4.14
CA GLN A 936 -8.57 -49.79 -5.09
C GLN A 936 -8.42 -51.22 -4.54
N ARG A 937 -8.07 -51.36 -3.22
CA ARG A 937 -7.98 -52.66 -2.55
C ARG A 937 -9.34 -53.33 -2.37
N ARG A 938 -10.37 -52.55 -2.05
CA ARG A 938 -11.75 -53.04 -2.03
C ARG A 938 -12.21 -53.56 -3.36
N LYS A 939 -11.93 -52.84 -4.46
CA LYS A 939 -12.21 -53.29 -5.83
C LYS A 939 -11.46 -54.59 -6.22
N GLN A 940 -10.34 -54.90 -5.55
CA GLN A 940 -9.60 -56.15 -5.73
C GLN A 940 -10.15 -57.31 -4.86
N GLY A 941 -11.24 -57.10 -4.08
CA GLY A 941 -11.92 -58.13 -3.32
C GLY A 941 -11.48 -58.26 -1.88
N LEU A 942 -10.67 -57.32 -1.32
CA LEU A 942 -10.34 -57.34 0.11
C LEU A 942 -11.50 -56.82 0.94
N ASP A 943 -11.71 -57.45 2.11
CA ASP A 943 -12.61 -56.94 3.12
C ASP A 943 -12.22 -55.54 3.56
N GLN A 944 -13.20 -54.74 3.99
CA GLN A 944 -13.04 -53.34 4.41
C GLN A 944 -11.90 -53.13 5.39
N GLN A 945 -11.86 -53.98 6.46
CA GLN A 945 -10.84 -53.85 7.50
C GLN A 945 -9.44 -54.22 6.98
N ALA A 946 -9.34 -55.29 6.20
CA ALA A 946 -8.10 -55.73 5.57
C ALA A 946 -7.60 -54.68 4.53
N ALA A 947 -8.54 -54.08 3.77
CA ALA A 947 -8.19 -53.03 2.80
C ALA A 947 -7.61 -51.80 3.47
N VAL A 948 -8.16 -51.35 4.62
CA VAL A 948 -7.66 -50.23 5.41
C VAL A 948 -6.27 -50.51 6.00
N ILE A 949 -6.06 -51.71 6.54
CA ILE A 949 -4.76 -52.09 7.13
C ILE A 949 -3.67 -52.18 6.06
N GLU A 950 -3.98 -52.78 4.90
CA GLU A 950 -3.04 -52.89 3.78
C GLU A 950 -2.75 -51.54 3.14
N ALA A 951 -3.76 -50.66 3.00
CA ALA A 951 -3.59 -49.30 2.52
C ALA A 951 -2.71 -48.48 3.45
N GLY A 952 -2.95 -48.54 4.76
CA GLY A 952 -2.13 -47.87 5.75
C GLY A 952 -0.67 -48.36 5.73
N ARG A 953 -0.42 -49.68 5.65
CA ARG A 953 0.93 -50.24 5.52
C ARG A 953 1.67 -49.72 4.27
N ALA A 954 0.97 -49.63 3.14
CA ALA A 954 1.57 -49.22 1.86
C ALA A 954 1.81 -47.71 1.77
N ARG A 955 0.97 -46.89 2.43
CA ARG A 955 0.95 -45.43 2.24
C ARG A 955 1.57 -44.62 3.37
N ILE A 956 1.77 -45.21 4.58
CA ILE A 956 2.38 -44.46 5.70
C ILE A 956 3.77 -43.89 5.33
N ARG A 957 4.59 -44.63 4.60
CA ARG A 957 5.92 -44.18 4.22
C ARG A 957 5.91 -43.00 3.29
N PRO A 958 5.22 -42.97 2.14
CA PRO A 958 5.07 -41.76 1.32
C PRO A 958 4.48 -40.59 2.12
N ILE A 959 3.39 -40.80 2.90
CA ILE A 959 2.71 -39.75 3.67
C ILE A 959 3.67 -39.10 4.70
N LEU A 960 4.45 -39.91 5.43
CA LEU A 960 5.42 -39.37 6.39
C LEU A 960 6.56 -38.65 5.69
N LEU A 961 7.03 -39.16 4.53
CA LEU A 961 8.11 -38.51 3.81
C LEU A 961 7.66 -37.14 3.24
N THR A 962 6.47 -37.08 2.63
CA THR A 962 5.92 -35.82 2.10
C THR A 962 5.61 -34.82 3.23
N ALA A 963 4.99 -35.26 4.34
CA ALA A 963 4.79 -34.39 5.47
C ALA A 963 6.11 -33.84 6.04
N PHE A 964 7.14 -34.69 6.13
CA PHE A 964 8.43 -34.30 6.66
C PHE A 964 9.18 -33.35 5.71
N THR A 965 9.04 -33.51 4.37
CA THR A 965 9.57 -32.55 3.41
C THR A 965 8.90 -31.19 3.53
N ALA A 966 7.57 -31.13 3.69
CA ALA A 966 6.84 -29.89 3.89
C ALA A 966 7.22 -29.18 5.20
N LEU A 967 7.32 -29.92 6.30
CA LEU A 967 7.74 -29.40 7.60
C LEU A 967 9.15 -28.78 7.53
N VAL A 968 10.10 -29.52 6.98
CA VAL A 968 11.51 -29.08 6.92
C VAL A 968 11.70 -27.92 5.93
N ALA A 969 10.93 -27.87 4.84
CA ALA A 969 10.95 -26.76 3.88
C ALA A 969 10.53 -25.43 4.50
N LEU A 970 9.52 -25.45 5.41
CA LEU A 970 8.99 -24.25 6.03
C LEU A 970 9.64 -23.90 7.38
N MET A 971 10.44 -24.81 7.94
CA MET A 971 11.10 -24.59 9.23
C MET A 971 11.97 -23.33 9.28
N PRO A 972 12.76 -22.96 8.22
CA PRO A 972 13.52 -21.72 8.25
C PRO A 972 12.63 -20.48 8.48
N VAL A 973 11.52 -20.38 7.76
CA VAL A 973 10.56 -19.27 7.90
C VAL A 973 9.84 -19.32 9.27
N ALA A 974 9.47 -20.51 9.77
CA ALA A 974 8.83 -20.64 11.07
C ALA A 974 9.74 -20.24 12.24
N LEU A 975 11.06 -20.37 12.07
CA LEU A 975 12.09 -20.00 13.05
C LEU A 975 12.68 -18.60 12.79
N SER A 976 12.29 -17.93 11.73
CA SER A 976 12.75 -16.56 11.42
C SER A 976 12.18 -15.55 12.45
N ASN A 977 12.77 -14.37 12.46
CA ASN A 977 12.27 -13.25 13.25
C ASN A 977 11.32 -12.35 12.44
N ASP A 978 10.90 -12.78 11.26
CA ASP A 978 9.97 -12.03 10.44
C ASP A 978 8.56 -12.07 11.03
N PRO A 979 8.01 -10.95 11.54
CA PRO A 979 6.71 -10.94 12.21
C PRO A 979 5.55 -11.19 11.26
N LEU A 980 5.70 -10.90 9.95
CA LEU A 980 4.64 -11.06 8.95
C LEU A 980 4.44 -12.52 8.55
N PHE A 981 5.50 -13.25 8.20
CA PHE A 981 5.38 -14.59 7.63
C PHE A 981 5.53 -15.74 8.64
N LYS A 982 6.12 -15.49 9.80
CA LYS A 982 6.24 -16.49 10.87
C LYS A 982 4.89 -17.09 11.27
N PRO A 983 3.78 -16.31 11.47
CA PRO A 983 2.47 -16.87 11.79
C PRO A 983 1.94 -17.83 10.73
N LEU A 984 2.08 -17.48 9.46
CA LEU A 984 1.70 -18.32 8.32
C LEU A 984 2.49 -19.65 8.32
N ALA A 985 3.81 -19.57 8.47
CA ALA A 985 4.68 -20.76 8.47
C ALA A 985 4.37 -21.66 9.68
N ILE A 986 4.16 -21.11 10.86
CA ILE A 986 3.77 -21.88 12.06
C ILE A 986 2.43 -22.58 11.85
N CYS A 987 1.41 -21.89 11.31
CA CYS A 987 0.13 -22.50 10.97
C CYS A 987 0.30 -23.71 10.05
N ILE A 988 1.07 -23.56 8.97
CA ILE A 988 1.25 -24.65 8.00
C ILE A 988 2.07 -25.80 8.63
N VAL A 989 3.19 -25.50 9.31
CA VAL A 989 4.05 -26.50 9.94
C VAL A 989 3.29 -27.31 11.01
N SER A 990 2.66 -26.63 11.97
CA SER A 990 1.91 -27.29 13.04
C SER A 990 0.64 -27.98 12.50
N GLY A 991 -0.07 -27.33 11.57
CA GLY A 991 -1.25 -27.92 10.94
C GLY A 991 -0.94 -29.20 10.17
N VAL A 992 0.11 -29.22 9.36
CA VAL A 992 0.57 -30.43 8.63
C VAL A 992 1.05 -31.48 9.59
N PHE A 993 1.79 -31.13 10.65
CA PHE A 993 2.28 -32.06 11.66
C PHE A 993 1.13 -32.76 12.38
N PHE A 994 0.26 -32.00 13.02
CA PHE A 994 -0.88 -32.55 13.75
C PHE A 994 -1.86 -33.26 12.82
N SER A 995 -2.17 -32.70 11.68
CA SER A 995 -3.04 -33.32 10.68
C SER A 995 -2.48 -34.65 10.18
N THR A 996 -1.18 -34.78 9.94
CA THR A 996 -0.60 -36.06 9.49
C THR A 996 -0.80 -37.14 10.54
N ILE A 997 -0.55 -36.85 11.83
CA ILE A 997 -0.74 -37.80 12.92
C ILE A 997 -2.24 -38.13 13.06
N LEU A 998 -3.09 -37.12 13.11
CA LEU A 998 -4.53 -37.32 13.33
C LEU A 998 -5.19 -37.99 12.12
N THR A 999 -4.79 -37.68 10.91
CA THR A 999 -5.28 -38.32 9.67
C THR A 999 -4.93 -39.79 9.66
N LEU A 1000 -3.74 -40.19 10.05
CA LEU A 1000 -3.35 -41.60 10.13
C LEU A 1000 -4.10 -42.37 11.20
N LEU A 1001 -4.63 -41.68 12.24
CA LEU A 1001 -5.38 -42.35 13.34
C LEU A 1001 -6.90 -42.28 13.14
N ILE A 1002 -7.42 -41.10 12.81
CA ILE A 1002 -8.86 -40.78 12.81
C ILE A 1002 -9.52 -41.15 11.49
N VAL A 1003 -8.88 -40.86 10.35
CA VAL A 1003 -9.48 -41.08 9.01
C VAL A 1003 -9.78 -42.58 8.76
N PRO A 1004 -8.87 -43.51 9.04
CA PRO A 1004 -9.17 -44.96 8.96
C PRO A 1004 -10.30 -45.37 9.89
N ALA A 1005 -10.38 -44.83 11.10
CA ALA A 1005 -11.46 -45.07 12.02
C ALA A 1005 -12.81 -44.60 11.50
N LEU A 1006 -12.89 -43.33 11.05
CA LEU A 1006 -14.12 -42.76 10.50
C LEU A 1006 -14.58 -43.51 9.22
N TYR A 1007 -13.64 -43.89 8.34
CA TYR A 1007 -13.95 -44.65 7.11
C TYR A 1007 -14.62 -46.00 7.45
N VAL A 1008 -14.06 -46.75 8.41
CA VAL A 1008 -14.63 -48.04 8.87
C VAL A 1008 -16.00 -47.85 9.55
N ALA A 1009 -16.17 -46.77 10.30
CA ALA A 1009 -17.40 -46.44 10.98
C ALA A 1009 -18.57 -46.09 10.05
N VAL A 1010 -18.27 -45.37 8.97
CA VAL A 1010 -19.27 -44.74 8.07
C VAL A 1010 -19.53 -45.55 6.80
N SER A 1011 -18.51 -46.20 6.24
CA SER A 1011 -18.66 -47.01 5.04
C SER A 1011 -19.46 -48.31 5.32
N LYS A 1012 -20.51 -48.57 4.51
CA LYS A 1012 -21.29 -49.77 4.64
C LYS A 1012 -20.43 -51.04 4.46
N LYS A 1013 -20.65 -52.04 5.30
CA LYS A 1013 -20.13 -53.40 5.06
C LYS A 1013 -20.85 -53.98 3.85
N HIS A 1014 -20.21 -54.06 2.73
CA HIS A 1014 -20.63 -54.87 1.59
C HIS A 1014 -19.73 -56.08 1.49
#